data_5c550056bfe1ea8f413be112710ce0b6
#
_entry.id   5c550056bfe1ea8f413be112710ce0b6
#
_cell.length_a   1.000
_cell.length_b   1.000
_cell.length_c   1.000
_cell.angle_alpha   90.00
_cell.angle_beta   90.00
_cell.angle_gamma   90.00
#
_symmetry.space_group_name_H-M   'P 1'
#
loop_
_entity.id
_entity.type
_entity.pdbx_description
1 polymer ?
#
loop_
_entity_poly.entity_id
_entity_poly.type
_entity_poly.pdbx_seq_one_letter_code
_entity_poly.pdbx_strand_id
1 'polypeptide(L)'
;MDQGRLQEAESIYRELIAAGTNNHIVYGNLAALCGMQGRYSELIKLLRRTLEIKPNYPEAHYNLGLALKEQGDLTAAITSYNKALQLRPNYPEAHNNLGNAYKDQGDLTAAIASYNSALQLNPNDPETHNNLGVVLKKQGDPTAAITSYHQALQLQPNYPEAHYNLGIAFKEKGDLTAATASYNKALQLKPNDADTYNNLGNALKEQGELTAAIDSFNKALQLKPNFPDAQWNSALTMLLGGDYKNGWEKYEWRTKGEKEHAKPHAIPKCKQRSGKLDLRQSDPLLLVTEQGLGDTLQFMRYAIALRDKGISISLCAQPKLHPLIKASGIDPSPLTPKQANQVTEGEWMPLLSVPGQLEISPSNPVFTNPYINTKEDLTKKWVDILGEKPHPVIGINWQGNPQAEKAGLRGRSLALEAFAPIANNTHISLLSLQKGFGSEQLDTCSFKERFVSCQDQINETWDFLETAAIIGNCDLVITSDTAVAHLAGGMGKTTWLLLHKVPDWRWGLEGDTTFWYPSMRLFRQKDQGNWHEVMERVAEALQKQFGSTAMPTEPTSPPQTSAKPQPIQDILAPISLGELIDKITILQIKTQHLQGAALVNVQAELNALETTLNNLQLNLDPTHIQRLKQVNQDLWQIEDDIRDQERRNNFDETFIRLARSVYQQNDQRAAIKKEINTTYGSVFVEEKSYQQY
;
A
#
# COMPACT_ATOMS: atom_id res chain seq x y z
N MET A 1 32.49 12.79 36.54
CA MET A 1 33.82 12.33 36.95
C MET A 1 34.86 13.25 36.34
N ASP A 2 35.81 13.69 37.14
CA ASP A 2 36.88 14.60 36.75
C ASP A 2 37.84 13.86 35.79
N GLN A 3 37.96 14.31 34.52
CA GLN A 3 38.82 13.68 33.52
C GLN A 3 40.29 13.59 33.98
N GLY A 4 40.75 14.56 34.75
CA GLY A 4 42.11 14.54 35.31
C GLY A 4 42.39 13.37 36.24
N ARG A 5 41.43 12.98 37.08
CA ARG A 5 41.56 11.85 37.99
C ARG A 5 41.54 10.49 37.27
N LEU A 6 40.85 10.39 36.11
CA LEU A 6 40.85 9.15 35.33
C LEU A 6 42.18 8.91 34.64
N GLN A 7 42.85 9.96 34.14
CA GLN A 7 44.17 9.85 33.54
C GLN A 7 45.25 9.50 34.59
N GLU A 8 45.16 10.09 35.78
CA GLU A 8 46.05 9.77 36.89
C GLU A 8 45.89 8.31 37.33
N ALA A 9 44.65 7.83 37.47
CA ALA A 9 44.35 6.41 37.77
C ALA A 9 44.91 5.48 36.72
N GLU A 10 44.75 5.82 35.43
CA GLU A 10 45.31 5.03 34.33
C GLU A 10 46.83 4.95 34.40
N SER A 11 47.52 6.05 34.67
CA SER A 11 48.98 6.05 34.84
C SER A 11 49.42 5.11 35.95
N ILE A 12 48.80 5.23 37.13
CA ILE A 12 49.07 4.37 38.26
C ILE A 12 48.89 2.86 37.93
N TYR A 13 47.78 2.54 37.28
CA TYR A 13 47.56 1.12 36.93
C TYR A 13 48.58 0.62 35.89
N ARG A 14 49.00 1.43 34.92
CA ARG A 14 50.06 1.08 33.97
C ARG A 14 51.42 0.92 34.63
N GLU A 15 51.78 1.77 35.58
CA GLU A 15 53.01 1.67 36.37
C GLU A 15 53.03 0.35 37.20
N LEU A 16 51.92 0.00 37.87
CA LEU A 16 51.76 -1.23 38.58
C LEU A 16 51.88 -2.47 37.68
N ILE A 17 51.34 -2.39 36.50
CA ILE A 17 51.46 -3.46 35.48
C ILE A 17 52.90 -3.57 34.98
N ALA A 18 53.58 -2.44 34.73
CA ALA A 18 54.98 -2.40 34.32
C ALA A 18 55.89 -2.94 35.42
N ALA A 19 55.55 -2.75 36.70
CA ALA A 19 56.23 -3.35 37.86
C ALA A 19 55.93 -4.83 38.06
N GLY A 20 55.16 -5.49 37.16
CA GLY A 20 54.94 -6.93 37.18
C GLY A 20 53.85 -7.43 38.16
N THR A 21 52.88 -6.56 38.52
CA THR A 21 51.82 -6.99 39.46
C THR A 21 50.99 -8.19 38.93
N ASN A 22 50.68 -9.12 39.84
CA ASN A 22 49.74 -10.21 39.59
C ASN A 22 48.36 -9.96 40.25
N ASN A 23 48.04 -8.70 40.54
CA ASN A 23 46.75 -8.35 41.12
C ASN A 23 45.69 -8.19 40.02
N HIS A 24 44.76 -9.13 39.94
CA HIS A 24 43.66 -9.12 38.94
C HIS A 24 42.81 -7.85 39.00
N ILE A 25 42.70 -7.16 40.15
CA ILE A 25 41.95 -5.92 40.33
C ILE A 25 42.59 -4.75 39.51
N VAL A 26 43.91 -4.69 39.46
CA VAL A 26 44.63 -3.66 38.68
C VAL A 26 44.32 -3.76 37.20
N TYR A 27 44.39 -4.98 36.67
CA TYR A 27 44.02 -5.25 35.25
C TYR A 27 42.56 -5.02 35.01
N GLY A 28 41.65 -5.44 35.91
CA GLY A 28 40.20 -5.23 35.79
C GLY A 28 39.81 -3.74 35.81
N ASN A 29 40.42 -2.95 36.69
CA ASN A 29 40.14 -1.50 36.76
C ASN A 29 40.70 -0.76 35.54
N LEU A 30 41.88 -1.11 35.05
CA LEU A 30 42.40 -0.53 33.82
C LEU A 30 41.54 -0.92 32.65
N ALA A 31 41.04 -2.16 32.60
CA ALA A 31 40.08 -2.60 31.60
C ALA A 31 38.79 -1.75 31.61
N ALA A 32 38.24 -1.46 32.80
CA ALA A 32 37.06 -0.60 32.94
C ALA A 32 37.31 0.83 32.38
N LEU A 33 38.48 1.41 32.65
CA LEU A 33 38.88 2.70 32.08
C LEU A 33 38.99 2.65 30.55
N CYS A 34 39.58 1.56 29.99
CA CYS A 34 39.64 1.38 28.54
C CYS A 34 38.23 1.24 27.91
N GLY A 35 37.29 0.60 28.62
CA GLY A 35 35.89 0.50 28.18
C GLY A 35 35.19 1.86 28.10
N MET A 36 35.37 2.71 29.13
CA MET A 36 34.84 4.10 29.12
C MET A 36 35.38 4.95 27.97
N GLN A 37 36.57 4.61 27.47
CA GLN A 37 37.24 5.34 26.38
C GLN A 37 37.04 4.67 25.01
N GLY A 38 36.26 3.59 24.90
CA GLY A 38 36.01 2.86 23.65
C GLY A 38 37.22 2.06 23.15
N ARG A 39 38.25 1.81 23.96
CA ARG A 39 39.47 1.08 23.59
C ARG A 39 39.25 -0.43 23.75
N TYR A 40 38.31 -1.00 23.02
CA TYR A 40 37.85 -2.39 23.18
C TYR A 40 38.94 -3.45 22.97
N SER A 41 39.87 -3.25 22.03
CA SER A 41 40.99 -4.18 21.82
C SER A 41 41.94 -4.30 23.02
N GLU A 42 42.18 -3.19 23.69
CA GLU A 42 43.02 -3.17 24.92
C GLU A 42 42.21 -3.72 26.12
N LEU A 43 40.95 -3.33 26.23
CA LEU A 43 39.98 -3.87 27.21
C LEU A 43 39.98 -5.40 27.21
N ILE A 44 39.85 -6.02 26.02
CA ILE A 44 39.80 -7.48 25.89
C ILE A 44 41.11 -8.13 26.35
N LYS A 45 42.27 -7.55 25.99
CA LYS A 45 43.57 -8.05 26.43
C LYS A 45 43.70 -8.01 27.95
N LEU A 46 43.32 -6.91 28.57
CA LEU A 46 43.36 -6.72 30.02
C LEU A 46 42.41 -7.67 30.76
N LEU A 47 41.19 -7.87 30.25
CA LEU A 47 40.22 -8.83 30.82
C LEU A 47 40.67 -10.26 30.66
N ARG A 48 41.30 -10.66 29.56
CA ARG A 48 41.91 -11.98 29.40
C ARG A 48 43.04 -12.15 30.44
N ARG A 49 43.86 -11.15 30.62
CA ARG A 49 44.92 -11.22 31.67
C ARG A 49 44.32 -11.27 33.06
N THR A 50 43.25 -10.53 33.34
CA THR A 50 42.47 -10.63 34.58
C THR A 50 42.03 -12.09 34.85
N LEU A 51 41.50 -12.75 33.81
CA LEU A 51 41.00 -14.14 33.91
C LEU A 51 42.11 -15.20 33.95
N GLU A 52 43.30 -14.93 33.39
CA GLU A 52 44.48 -15.77 33.59
C GLU A 52 44.90 -15.80 35.06
N ILE A 53 44.84 -14.63 35.74
CA ILE A 53 45.17 -14.50 37.14
C ILE A 53 44.07 -15.09 38.06
N LYS A 54 42.80 -14.79 37.71
CA LYS A 54 41.60 -15.22 38.46
C LYS A 54 40.55 -15.81 37.53
N PRO A 55 40.63 -17.09 37.18
CA PRO A 55 39.72 -17.72 36.25
C PRO A 55 38.24 -17.75 36.69
N ASN A 56 38.00 -17.81 38.01
CA ASN A 56 36.64 -17.84 38.58
C ASN A 56 36.18 -16.42 38.97
N TYR A 57 36.05 -15.55 37.97
CA TYR A 57 35.64 -14.15 38.18
C TYR A 57 34.46 -13.81 37.24
N PRO A 58 33.20 -14.01 37.70
CA PRO A 58 32.03 -13.87 36.87
C PRO A 58 31.93 -12.50 36.17
N GLU A 59 32.23 -11.40 36.90
CA GLU A 59 32.18 -10.05 36.36
C GLU A 59 33.18 -9.82 35.23
N ALA A 60 34.38 -10.40 35.32
CA ALA A 60 35.37 -10.30 34.25
C ALA A 60 34.94 -11.06 32.99
N HIS A 61 34.36 -12.24 33.15
CA HIS A 61 33.75 -12.98 32.04
C HIS A 61 32.58 -12.23 31.42
N TYR A 62 31.68 -11.64 32.23
CA TYR A 62 30.58 -10.82 31.77
C TYR A 62 31.08 -9.59 30.95
N ASN A 63 32.03 -8.83 31.51
CA ASN A 63 32.63 -7.66 30.85
C ASN A 63 33.39 -8.05 29.58
N LEU A 64 34.06 -9.21 29.55
CA LEU A 64 34.66 -9.73 28.33
C LEU A 64 33.60 -10.07 27.26
N GLY A 65 32.46 -10.63 27.65
CA GLY A 65 31.32 -10.84 26.76
C GLY A 65 30.79 -9.55 26.15
N LEU A 66 30.62 -8.50 26.97
CA LEU A 66 30.22 -7.16 26.47
C LEU A 66 31.20 -6.62 25.42
N ALA A 67 32.51 -6.64 25.76
CA ALA A 67 33.54 -6.12 24.86
C ALA A 67 33.66 -6.89 23.54
N LEU A 68 33.53 -8.20 23.58
CA LEU A 68 33.55 -9.06 22.39
C LEU A 68 32.32 -8.82 21.51
N LYS A 69 31.14 -8.62 22.12
CA LYS A 69 29.91 -8.29 21.40
C LYS A 69 30.05 -6.96 20.66
N GLU A 70 30.62 -5.92 21.30
CA GLU A 70 30.87 -4.62 20.65
C GLU A 70 31.90 -4.73 19.50
N GLN A 71 32.81 -5.71 19.52
CA GLN A 71 33.70 -6.00 18.40
C GLN A 71 33.07 -6.89 17.32
N GLY A 72 31.85 -7.37 17.52
CA GLY A 72 31.13 -8.23 16.57
C GLY A 72 31.46 -9.73 16.70
N ASP A 73 32.32 -10.14 17.65
CA ASP A 73 32.62 -11.56 17.91
C ASP A 73 31.55 -12.15 18.81
N LEU A 74 30.36 -12.40 18.22
CA LEU A 74 29.20 -12.93 18.94
C LEU A 74 29.46 -14.32 19.54
N THR A 75 30.23 -15.18 18.88
CA THR A 75 30.54 -16.54 19.38
C THR A 75 31.38 -16.49 20.63
N ALA A 76 32.42 -15.67 20.65
CA ALA A 76 33.27 -15.53 21.85
C ALA A 76 32.51 -14.78 22.97
N ALA A 77 31.64 -13.82 22.62
CA ALA A 77 30.76 -13.13 23.59
C ALA A 77 29.83 -14.11 24.31
N ILE A 78 29.11 -14.97 23.56
CA ILE A 78 28.22 -16.02 24.08
C ILE A 78 29.00 -16.97 25.02
N THR A 79 30.20 -17.42 24.59
CA THR A 79 31.07 -18.28 25.42
C THR A 79 31.41 -17.59 26.74
N SER A 80 31.73 -16.28 26.71
CA SER A 80 32.09 -15.51 27.89
C SER A 80 30.90 -15.31 28.84
N TYR A 81 29.70 -14.98 28.31
CA TYR A 81 28.50 -14.90 29.14
C TYR A 81 28.11 -16.25 29.77
N ASN A 82 28.19 -17.34 29.01
CA ASN A 82 27.93 -18.66 29.54
C ASN A 82 28.91 -19.02 30.68
N LYS A 83 30.17 -18.63 30.56
CA LYS A 83 31.14 -18.82 31.63
C LYS A 83 30.84 -17.98 32.88
N ALA A 84 30.40 -16.73 32.69
CA ALA A 84 29.93 -15.88 33.78
C ALA A 84 28.73 -16.51 34.50
N LEU A 85 27.75 -17.04 33.74
CA LEU A 85 26.55 -17.70 34.27
C LEU A 85 26.85 -19.09 34.93
N GLN A 86 27.82 -19.82 34.41
CA GLN A 86 28.30 -21.04 35.07
C GLN A 86 28.87 -20.74 36.45
N LEU A 87 29.56 -19.62 36.61
CA LEU A 87 30.15 -19.20 37.90
C LEU A 87 29.13 -18.51 38.82
N ARG A 88 28.18 -17.79 38.24
CA ARG A 88 27.09 -17.10 38.95
C ARG A 88 25.79 -17.29 38.19
N PRO A 89 25.01 -18.37 38.47
CA PRO A 89 23.73 -18.61 37.79
C PRO A 89 22.69 -17.50 37.99
N ASN A 90 22.66 -16.88 39.14
CA ASN A 90 21.75 -15.75 39.45
C ASN A 90 22.39 -14.42 39.04
N TYR A 91 22.49 -14.20 37.72
CA TYR A 91 23.06 -12.98 37.14
C TYR A 91 22.15 -12.50 36.01
N PRO A 92 21.05 -11.74 36.34
CA PRO A 92 20.03 -11.36 35.38
C PRO A 92 20.58 -10.55 34.21
N GLU A 93 21.53 -9.63 34.45
CA GLU A 93 22.15 -8.82 33.41
C GLU A 93 22.96 -9.67 32.42
N ALA A 94 23.60 -10.72 32.89
CA ALA A 94 24.34 -11.67 32.04
C ALA A 94 23.37 -12.48 31.16
N HIS A 95 22.23 -12.93 31.71
CA HIS A 95 21.16 -13.59 30.94
C HIS A 95 20.56 -12.67 29.90
N ASN A 96 20.25 -11.38 30.23
CA ASN A 96 19.72 -10.42 29.26
C ASN A 96 20.72 -10.18 28.11
N ASN A 97 22.02 -9.95 28.45
CA ASN A 97 23.03 -9.72 27.42
C ASN A 97 23.37 -10.98 26.60
N LEU A 98 23.27 -12.16 27.17
CA LEU A 98 23.32 -13.42 26.43
C LEU A 98 22.17 -13.53 25.44
N GLY A 99 20.94 -13.14 25.85
CA GLY A 99 19.78 -13.03 24.99
C GLY A 99 20.01 -12.06 23.83
N ASN A 100 20.59 -10.89 24.10
CA ASN A 100 20.98 -9.92 23.07
C ASN A 100 21.99 -10.51 22.08
N ALA A 101 22.99 -11.25 22.55
CA ALA A 101 24.00 -11.89 21.69
C ALA A 101 23.39 -12.97 20.80
N TYR A 102 22.50 -13.82 21.33
CA TYR A 102 21.77 -14.81 20.54
C TYR A 102 20.83 -14.16 19.52
N LYS A 103 20.11 -13.09 19.90
CA LYS A 103 19.27 -12.29 18.99
C LYS A 103 20.07 -11.76 17.79
N ASP A 104 21.26 -11.22 18.07
CA ASP A 104 22.15 -10.66 17.05
C ASP A 104 22.77 -11.75 16.16
N GLN A 105 22.97 -12.97 16.72
CA GLN A 105 23.40 -14.17 15.98
C GLN A 105 22.25 -14.78 15.13
N GLY A 106 20.99 -14.44 15.44
CA GLY A 106 19.81 -14.98 14.76
C GLY A 106 19.17 -16.22 15.44
N ASP A 107 19.73 -16.70 16.56
CA ASP A 107 19.12 -17.77 17.35
C ASP A 107 18.02 -17.20 18.28
N LEU A 108 16.81 -17.02 17.69
CA LEU A 108 15.68 -16.45 18.40
C LEU A 108 15.22 -17.33 19.57
N THR A 109 15.34 -18.65 19.46
CA THR A 109 14.92 -19.60 20.51
C THR A 109 15.81 -19.47 21.73
N ALA A 110 17.13 -19.47 21.55
CA ALA A 110 18.08 -19.29 22.64
C ALA A 110 17.98 -17.89 23.28
N ALA A 111 17.69 -16.86 22.46
CA ALA A 111 17.46 -15.50 22.95
C ALA A 111 16.25 -15.44 23.89
N ILE A 112 15.10 -16.01 23.50
CA ILE A 112 13.89 -16.07 24.33
C ILE A 112 14.16 -16.81 25.66
N ALA A 113 14.83 -17.94 25.60
CA ALA A 113 15.18 -18.71 26.81
C ALA A 113 16.04 -17.86 27.75
N SER A 114 17.02 -17.14 27.23
CA SER A 114 17.92 -16.30 28.02
C SER A 114 17.17 -15.11 28.65
N TYR A 115 16.29 -14.42 27.91
CA TYR A 115 15.47 -13.34 28.48
C TYR A 115 14.50 -13.85 29.54
N ASN A 116 13.86 -14.99 29.32
CA ASN A 116 12.99 -15.60 30.33
C ASN A 116 13.77 -15.95 31.62
N SER A 117 15.02 -16.45 31.51
CA SER A 117 15.87 -16.68 32.67
C SER A 117 16.22 -15.37 33.39
N ALA A 118 16.50 -14.30 32.65
CA ALA A 118 16.70 -12.96 33.22
C ALA A 118 15.47 -12.46 33.99
N LEU A 119 14.27 -12.61 33.40
CA LEU A 119 13.00 -12.18 34.00
C LEU A 119 12.54 -13.05 35.17
N GLN A 120 12.93 -14.34 35.23
CA GLN A 120 12.73 -15.17 36.40
C GLN A 120 13.52 -14.65 37.59
N LEU A 121 14.72 -14.09 37.36
CA LEU A 121 15.58 -13.53 38.40
C LEU A 121 15.22 -12.09 38.75
N ASN A 122 14.85 -11.29 37.74
CA ASN A 122 14.42 -9.90 37.90
C ASN A 122 13.16 -9.65 37.05
N PRO A 123 11.95 -9.90 37.58
CA PRO A 123 10.71 -9.67 36.86
C PRO A 123 10.42 -8.20 36.52
N ASN A 124 11.07 -7.27 37.23
CA ASN A 124 10.82 -5.84 37.13
C ASN A 124 11.85 -5.10 36.24
N ASP A 125 12.33 -5.77 35.20
CA ASP A 125 13.26 -5.16 34.24
C ASP A 125 12.55 -4.81 32.94
N PRO A 126 12.19 -3.53 32.70
CA PRO A 126 11.49 -3.10 31.49
C PRO A 126 12.31 -3.31 30.21
N GLU A 127 13.64 -3.23 30.30
CA GLU A 127 14.51 -3.44 29.14
C GLU A 127 14.44 -4.90 28.66
N THR A 128 14.55 -5.86 29.56
CA THR A 128 14.46 -7.29 29.23
C THR A 128 13.07 -7.63 28.67
N HIS A 129 11.96 -7.09 29.23
CA HIS A 129 10.63 -7.26 28.67
C HIS A 129 10.53 -6.68 27.24
N ASN A 130 11.07 -5.48 26.98
CA ASN A 130 11.10 -4.91 25.64
C ASN A 130 11.93 -5.78 24.68
N ASN A 131 13.11 -6.25 25.10
CA ASN A 131 13.99 -7.10 24.30
C ASN A 131 13.32 -8.44 23.95
N LEU A 132 12.63 -9.06 24.90
CA LEU A 132 11.83 -10.27 24.70
C LEU A 132 10.74 -10.02 23.64
N GLY A 133 10.01 -8.88 23.74
CA GLY A 133 9.01 -8.49 22.76
C GLY A 133 9.57 -8.37 21.34
N VAL A 134 10.76 -7.78 21.19
CA VAL A 134 11.44 -7.65 19.87
C VAL A 134 11.71 -9.03 19.27
N VAL A 135 12.16 -9.99 20.06
CA VAL A 135 12.49 -11.34 19.56
C VAL A 135 11.22 -12.15 19.26
N LEU A 136 10.20 -12.09 20.10
CA LEU A 136 8.90 -12.74 19.88
C LEU A 136 8.27 -12.25 18.56
N LYS A 137 8.32 -10.92 18.32
CA LYS A 137 7.86 -10.36 17.05
C LYS A 137 8.65 -10.91 15.85
N LYS A 138 10.00 -10.97 15.95
CA LYS A 138 10.84 -11.57 14.89
C LYS A 138 10.52 -13.04 14.65
N GLN A 139 10.12 -13.79 15.69
CA GLN A 139 9.70 -15.18 15.59
C GLN A 139 8.34 -15.35 14.91
N GLY A 140 7.58 -14.26 14.74
CA GLY A 140 6.27 -14.24 14.08
C GLY A 140 5.09 -14.31 15.07
N ASP A 141 5.32 -14.06 16.36
CA ASP A 141 4.26 -13.93 17.36
C ASP A 141 4.10 -12.48 17.85
N PRO A 142 3.38 -11.65 17.08
CA PRO A 142 3.12 -10.27 17.48
C PRO A 142 2.23 -10.17 18.73
N THR A 143 1.42 -11.19 19.04
CA THR A 143 0.54 -11.18 20.22
C THR A 143 1.33 -11.32 21.51
N ALA A 144 2.26 -12.27 21.58
CA ALA A 144 3.17 -12.41 22.72
C ALA A 144 4.10 -11.20 22.85
N ALA A 145 4.55 -10.63 21.73
CA ALA A 145 5.35 -9.41 21.71
C ALA A 145 4.61 -8.22 22.34
N ILE A 146 3.34 -7.99 21.97
CA ILE A 146 2.47 -6.94 22.54
C ILE A 146 2.37 -7.10 24.06
N THR A 147 2.17 -8.33 24.55
CA THR A 147 2.11 -8.61 25.99
C THR A 147 3.42 -8.19 26.68
N SER A 148 4.56 -8.54 26.11
CA SER A 148 5.88 -8.21 26.67
C SER A 148 6.13 -6.70 26.67
N TYR A 149 5.75 -5.97 25.59
CA TYR A 149 5.84 -4.51 25.57
C TYR A 149 4.93 -3.85 26.59
N HIS A 150 3.71 -4.34 26.81
CA HIS A 150 2.84 -3.82 27.85
C HIS A 150 3.43 -4.00 29.23
N GLN A 151 4.09 -5.12 29.53
CA GLN A 151 4.80 -5.33 30.78
C GLN A 151 5.96 -4.33 30.95
N ALA A 152 6.76 -4.12 29.90
CA ALA A 152 7.78 -3.08 29.90
C ALA A 152 7.22 -1.71 30.22
N LEU A 153 6.08 -1.33 29.61
CA LEU A 153 5.43 -0.03 29.79
C LEU A 153 4.68 0.11 31.12
N GLN A 154 4.24 -0.98 31.74
CA GLN A 154 3.73 -0.95 33.12
C GLN A 154 4.82 -0.61 34.11
N LEU A 155 6.04 -1.13 33.89
CA LEU A 155 7.20 -0.87 34.73
C LEU A 155 7.81 0.52 34.45
N GLN A 156 7.86 0.91 33.19
CA GLN A 156 8.39 2.20 32.75
C GLN A 156 7.46 2.85 31.72
N PRO A 157 6.44 3.62 32.14
CA PRO A 157 5.46 4.25 31.24
C PRO A 157 6.08 5.22 30.22
N ASN A 158 7.22 5.86 30.55
CA ASN A 158 7.95 6.77 29.69
C ASN A 158 9.13 6.09 28.99
N TYR A 159 8.83 5.02 28.22
CA TYR A 159 9.82 4.26 27.47
C TYR A 159 9.53 4.37 25.96
N PRO A 160 10.14 5.36 25.25
CA PRO A 160 9.81 5.65 23.84
C PRO A 160 10.04 4.44 22.92
N GLU A 161 11.11 3.68 23.11
CA GLU A 161 11.43 2.51 22.30
C GLU A 161 10.40 1.39 22.47
N ALA A 162 9.87 1.18 23.67
CA ALA A 162 8.81 0.18 23.90
C ALA A 162 7.48 0.63 23.25
N HIS A 163 7.12 1.92 23.32
CA HIS A 163 5.96 2.46 22.58
C HIS A 163 6.14 2.33 21.08
N TYR A 164 7.31 2.62 20.53
CA TYR A 164 7.62 2.45 19.11
C TYR A 164 7.48 0.98 18.68
N ASN A 165 8.08 0.05 19.42
CA ASN A 165 8.01 -1.38 19.14
C ASN A 165 6.59 -1.92 19.25
N LEU A 166 5.81 -1.45 20.23
CA LEU A 166 4.40 -1.76 20.41
C LEU A 166 3.58 -1.29 19.19
N GLY A 167 3.86 -0.10 18.68
CA GLY A 167 3.24 0.41 17.46
C GLY A 167 3.50 -0.47 16.24
N ILE A 168 4.75 -0.95 16.07
CA ILE A 168 5.08 -1.91 15.01
C ILE A 168 4.28 -3.21 15.17
N ALA A 169 4.22 -3.76 16.39
CA ALA A 169 3.53 -5.03 16.65
C ALA A 169 2.01 -4.92 16.42
N PHE A 170 1.37 -3.82 16.82
CA PHE A 170 -0.03 -3.55 16.51
C PHE A 170 -0.27 -3.42 15.00
N LYS A 171 0.60 -2.69 14.28
CA LYS A 171 0.53 -2.58 12.83
C LYS A 171 0.65 -3.95 12.16
N GLU A 172 1.56 -4.80 12.60
CA GLU A 172 1.70 -6.18 12.11
C GLU A 172 0.47 -7.03 12.38
N LYS A 173 -0.24 -6.79 13.48
CA LYS A 173 -1.51 -7.44 13.81
C LYS A 173 -2.70 -6.87 13.02
N GLY A 174 -2.54 -5.70 12.38
CA GLY A 174 -3.60 -4.99 11.66
C GLY A 174 -4.41 -4.02 12.53
N ASP A 175 -4.06 -3.85 13.81
CA ASP A 175 -4.69 -2.84 14.68
C ASP A 175 -4.02 -1.48 14.46
N LEU A 176 -4.44 -0.81 13.38
CA LEU A 176 -3.86 0.45 12.96
C LEU A 176 -4.14 1.58 13.98
N THR A 177 -5.28 1.53 14.69
CA THR A 177 -5.65 2.52 15.70
C THR A 177 -4.71 2.45 16.90
N ALA A 178 -4.49 1.25 17.44
CA ALA A 178 -3.53 1.06 18.51
C ALA A 178 -2.09 1.36 18.08
N ALA A 179 -1.75 1.06 16.81
CA ALA A 179 -0.42 1.38 16.26
C ALA A 179 -0.17 2.90 16.23
N THR A 180 -1.10 3.69 15.68
CA THR A 180 -0.98 5.16 15.62
C THR A 180 -0.93 5.78 17.01
N ALA A 181 -1.75 5.29 17.95
CA ALA A 181 -1.71 5.75 19.36
C ALA A 181 -0.33 5.48 19.99
N SER A 182 0.25 4.30 19.75
CA SER A 182 1.57 3.92 20.29
C SER A 182 2.69 4.76 19.69
N TYR A 183 2.69 5.00 18.36
CA TYR A 183 3.67 5.89 17.72
C TYR A 183 3.56 7.34 18.23
N ASN A 184 2.33 7.86 18.37
CA ASN A 184 2.13 9.20 18.93
C ASN A 184 2.68 9.31 20.35
N LYS A 185 2.52 8.26 21.17
CA LYS A 185 3.10 8.26 22.52
C LYS A 185 4.63 8.23 22.50
N ALA A 186 5.24 7.44 21.60
CA ALA A 186 6.67 7.43 21.39
C ALA A 186 7.19 8.83 20.99
N LEU A 187 6.49 9.52 20.06
CA LEU A 187 6.83 10.87 19.61
C LEU A 187 6.60 11.95 20.67
N GLN A 188 5.63 11.81 21.56
CA GLN A 188 5.50 12.70 22.72
C GLN A 188 6.72 12.64 23.65
N LEU A 189 7.31 11.45 23.79
CA LEU A 189 8.48 11.22 24.62
C LEU A 189 9.78 11.56 23.88
N LYS A 190 9.85 11.32 22.58
CA LYS A 190 11.02 11.55 21.71
C LYS A 190 10.60 12.24 20.41
N PRO A 191 10.40 13.58 20.42
CA PRO A 191 9.85 14.32 19.27
C PRO A 191 10.73 14.31 18.01
N ASN A 192 12.02 14.05 18.12
CA ASN A 192 12.98 14.12 17.02
C ASN A 192 13.34 12.73 16.48
N ASP A 193 12.33 11.86 16.26
CA ASP A 193 12.55 10.52 15.74
C ASP A 193 11.90 10.36 14.35
N ALA A 194 12.73 10.49 13.30
CA ALA A 194 12.32 10.41 11.92
C ALA A 194 11.72 9.03 11.55
N ASP A 195 12.25 7.95 12.12
CA ASP A 195 11.78 6.60 11.83
C ASP A 195 10.38 6.37 12.40
N THR A 196 10.09 6.88 13.60
CA THR A 196 8.76 6.83 14.20
C THR A 196 7.75 7.64 13.38
N TYR A 197 8.09 8.85 12.90
CA TYR A 197 7.22 9.62 12.00
C TYR A 197 6.95 8.88 10.69
N ASN A 198 7.95 8.26 10.08
CA ASN A 198 7.75 7.47 8.87
C ASN A 198 6.81 6.27 9.11
N ASN A 199 6.93 5.58 10.25
CA ASN A 199 6.06 4.47 10.59
C ASN A 199 4.64 4.92 10.94
N LEU A 200 4.48 6.06 11.61
CA LEU A 200 3.18 6.69 11.85
C LEU A 200 2.51 7.05 10.52
N GLY A 201 3.25 7.68 9.59
CA GLY A 201 2.74 8.00 8.26
C GLY A 201 2.25 6.76 7.50
N ASN A 202 2.98 5.64 7.59
CA ASN A 202 2.55 4.38 6.97
C ASN A 202 1.27 3.82 7.62
N ALA A 203 1.15 3.87 8.94
CA ALA A 203 -0.06 3.41 9.63
C ALA A 203 -1.28 4.28 9.28
N LEU A 204 -1.12 5.60 9.24
CA LEU A 204 -2.16 6.55 8.82
C LEU A 204 -2.57 6.34 7.35
N LYS A 205 -1.61 6.12 6.45
CA LYS A 205 -1.90 5.77 5.05
C LYS A 205 -2.76 4.50 4.96
N GLU A 206 -2.42 3.45 5.71
CA GLU A 206 -3.18 2.20 5.73
C GLU A 206 -4.59 2.37 6.36
N GLN A 207 -4.82 3.41 7.17
CA GLN A 207 -6.15 3.82 7.65
C GLN A 207 -6.94 4.61 6.61
N GLY A 208 -6.28 5.15 5.57
CA GLY A 208 -6.85 6.06 4.58
C GLY A 208 -6.72 7.54 4.95
N GLU A 209 -6.06 7.86 6.06
CA GLU A 209 -5.84 9.22 6.56
C GLU A 209 -4.66 9.88 5.81
N LEU A 210 -4.85 10.14 4.50
CA LEU A 210 -3.74 10.50 3.61
C LEU A 210 -3.07 11.82 3.96
N THR A 211 -3.85 12.84 4.36
CA THR A 211 -3.31 14.15 4.75
C THR A 211 -2.40 14.02 5.98
N ALA A 212 -2.88 13.37 7.03
CA ALA A 212 -2.09 13.14 8.25
C ALA A 212 -0.85 12.26 7.99
N ALA A 213 -0.95 11.31 7.04
CA ALA A 213 0.18 10.50 6.61
C ALA A 213 1.26 11.36 5.94
N ILE A 214 0.88 12.24 5.00
CA ILE A 214 1.79 13.16 4.31
C ILE A 214 2.45 14.11 5.31
N ASP A 215 1.71 14.65 6.27
CA ASP A 215 2.26 15.51 7.33
C ASP A 215 3.31 14.75 8.17
N SER A 216 3.05 13.50 8.51
CA SER A 216 3.99 12.65 9.24
C SER A 216 5.26 12.39 8.42
N PHE A 217 5.15 12.07 7.12
CA PHE A 217 6.31 11.92 6.24
C PHE A 217 7.09 13.22 6.10
N ASN A 218 6.42 14.36 5.99
CA ASN A 218 7.07 15.67 5.94
C ASN A 218 7.86 15.95 7.22
N LYS A 219 7.35 15.60 8.40
CA LYS A 219 8.10 15.69 9.67
C LYS A 219 9.33 14.77 9.67
N ALA A 220 9.18 13.52 9.20
CA ALA A 220 10.33 12.61 9.05
C ALA A 220 11.42 13.22 8.15
N LEU A 221 11.01 13.84 7.03
CA LEU A 221 11.93 14.47 6.08
C LEU A 221 12.54 15.78 6.56
N GLN A 222 11.85 16.55 7.41
CA GLN A 222 12.42 17.71 8.09
C GLN A 222 13.57 17.29 9.03
N LEU A 223 13.42 16.16 9.73
CA LEU A 223 14.42 15.61 10.63
C LEU A 223 15.56 14.91 9.87
N LYS A 224 15.24 14.22 8.79
CA LYS A 224 16.19 13.45 7.97
C LYS A 224 15.91 13.69 6.49
N PRO A 225 16.47 14.77 5.87
CA PRO A 225 16.18 15.14 4.48
C PRO A 225 16.52 14.04 3.46
N ASN A 226 17.58 13.28 3.68
CA ASN A 226 17.96 12.12 2.87
C ASN A 226 17.41 10.84 3.50
N PHE A 227 16.05 10.66 3.43
CA PHE A 227 15.36 9.47 3.91
C PHE A 227 14.55 8.85 2.77
N PRO A 228 15.16 7.93 1.96
CA PRO A 228 14.52 7.37 0.77
C PRO A 228 13.17 6.72 1.05
N ASP A 229 13.04 5.96 2.14
CA ASP A 229 11.77 5.31 2.49
C ASP A 229 10.64 6.31 2.76
N ALA A 230 10.91 7.41 3.49
CA ALA A 230 9.91 8.44 3.76
C ALA A 230 9.52 9.19 2.47
N GLN A 231 10.47 9.50 1.59
CA GLN A 231 10.20 10.09 0.29
C GLN A 231 9.32 9.18 -0.57
N TRP A 232 9.66 7.89 -0.66
CA TRP A 232 8.89 6.93 -1.44
C TRP A 232 7.50 6.67 -0.85
N ASN A 233 7.38 6.50 0.47
CA ASN A 233 6.10 6.34 1.14
C ASN A 233 5.20 7.58 0.95
N SER A 234 5.78 8.78 1.03
CA SER A 234 5.09 10.05 0.70
C SER A 234 4.61 10.06 -0.76
N ALA A 235 5.45 9.63 -1.72
CA ALA A 235 5.07 9.52 -3.14
C ALA A 235 3.86 8.62 -3.34
N LEU A 236 3.90 7.39 -2.79
CA LEU A 236 2.79 6.44 -2.90
C LEU A 236 1.49 6.99 -2.27
N THR A 237 1.60 7.74 -1.18
CA THR A 237 0.46 8.37 -0.52
C THR A 237 -0.12 9.52 -1.36
N MET A 238 0.73 10.34 -1.98
CA MET A 238 0.32 11.41 -2.89
C MET A 238 -0.38 10.83 -4.14
N LEU A 239 0.20 9.80 -4.76
CA LEU A 239 -0.39 9.12 -5.91
C LEU A 239 -1.74 8.49 -5.56
N LEU A 240 -1.86 7.85 -4.39
CA LEU A 240 -3.11 7.28 -3.88
C LEU A 240 -4.19 8.36 -3.70
N GLY A 241 -3.81 9.55 -3.22
CA GLY A 241 -4.68 10.71 -3.04
C GLY A 241 -4.92 11.52 -4.32
N GLY A 242 -4.34 11.12 -5.47
CA GLY A 242 -4.54 11.80 -6.75
C GLY A 242 -3.59 12.98 -7.03
N ASP A 243 -2.65 13.27 -6.13
CA ASP A 243 -1.59 14.26 -6.40
C ASP A 243 -0.48 13.64 -7.25
N TYR A 244 -0.78 13.45 -8.53
CA TYR A 244 0.14 12.81 -9.48
C TYR A 244 1.40 13.64 -9.73
N LYS A 245 1.30 14.97 -9.72
CA LYS A 245 2.42 15.87 -10.00
C LYS A 245 3.56 15.69 -8.97
N ASN A 246 3.24 15.90 -7.70
CA ASN A 246 4.22 15.78 -6.62
C ASN A 246 4.57 14.31 -6.33
N GLY A 247 3.59 13.42 -6.53
CA GLY A 247 3.78 11.98 -6.37
C GLY A 247 4.83 11.41 -7.31
N TRP A 248 4.78 11.73 -8.61
CA TRP A 248 5.79 11.26 -9.57
C TRP A 248 7.19 11.79 -9.30
N GLU A 249 7.31 13.05 -8.89
CA GLU A 249 8.61 13.64 -8.54
C GLU A 249 9.28 12.86 -7.39
N LYS A 250 8.54 12.58 -6.34
CA LYS A 250 9.03 11.82 -5.20
C LYS A 250 9.17 10.31 -5.50
N TYR A 251 8.44 9.78 -6.49
CA TYR A 251 8.48 8.35 -6.82
C TYR A 251 9.86 7.87 -7.27
N GLU A 252 10.70 8.77 -7.80
CA GLU A 252 12.08 8.47 -8.19
C GLU A 252 12.98 8.05 -7.00
N TRP A 253 12.58 8.34 -5.77
CA TRP A 253 13.31 7.91 -4.58
C TRP A 253 13.23 6.40 -4.31
N ARG A 254 12.33 5.66 -4.98
CA ARG A 254 12.19 4.21 -4.84
C ARG A 254 13.49 3.46 -5.13
N THR A 255 14.32 3.98 -6.06
CA THR A 255 15.58 3.35 -6.47
C THR A 255 16.77 3.72 -5.57
N LYS A 256 16.60 4.70 -4.67
CA LYS A 256 17.66 5.18 -3.76
C LYS A 256 17.66 4.48 -2.40
N GLY A 257 16.61 3.71 -2.09
CA GLY A 257 16.50 2.92 -0.87
C GLY A 257 17.21 1.57 -0.96
N GLU A 258 17.22 0.86 0.17
CA GLU A 258 17.84 -0.47 0.28
C GLU A 258 16.92 -1.61 -0.20
N LYS A 259 15.66 -1.33 -0.51
CA LYS A 259 14.66 -2.34 -0.89
C LYS A 259 14.97 -2.95 -2.25
N GLU A 260 15.42 -4.19 -2.26
CA GLU A 260 15.86 -4.93 -3.45
C GLU A 260 14.77 -5.00 -4.54
N HIS A 261 13.51 -5.19 -4.13
CA HIS A 261 12.38 -5.30 -5.07
C HIS A 261 12.02 -3.99 -5.79
N ALA A 262 12.57 -2.85 -5.37
CA ALA A 262 12.37 -1.56 -6.03
C ALA A 262 13.53 -1.19 -6.98
N LYS A 263 14.56 -2.04 -7.06
CA LYS A 263 15.70 -1.83 -7.96
C LYS A 263 15.37 -2.29 -9.39
N PRO A 264 15.95 -1.65 -10.41
CA PRO A 264 15.86 -2.13 -11.78
C PRO A 264 16.42 -3.54 -11.93
N HIS A 265 15.80 -4.36 -12.78
CA HIS A 265 16.22 -5.74 -13.02
C HIS A 265 17.59 -5.86 -13.73
N ALA A 266 18.07 -4.77 -14.34
CA ALA A 266 19.38 -4.64 -14.95
C ALA A 266 19.95 -3.24 -14.73
N ILE A 267 21.28 -3.15 -14.74
CA ILE A 267 22.02 -1.89 -14.74
C ILE A 267 22.91 -1.88 -15.99
N PRO A 268 22.43 -1.36 -17.14
CA PRO A 268 23.18 -1.26 -18.37
C PRO A 268 24.48 -0.47 -18.20
N LYS A 269 25.47 -0.77 -19.03
CA LYS A 269 26.76 -0.05 -19.06
C LYS A 269 26.66 1.31 -19.75
N CYS A 270 25.64 1.52 -20.59
CA CYS A 270 25.36 2.83 -21.18
C CYS A 270 24.86 3.82 -20.13
N LYS A 271 24.80 5.09 -20.48
CA LYS A 271 24.45 6.17 -19.56
C LYS A 271 23.01 6.06 -19.07
N GLN A 272 22.81 6.12 -17.76
CA GLN A 272 21.47 6.30 -17.21
C GLN A 272 21.00 7.71 -17.48
N ARG A 273 19.83 7.83 -18.10
CA ARG A 273 19.21 9.13 -18.35
C ARG A 273 18.75 9.76 -17.03
N SER A 274 19.20 11.00 -16.82
CA SER A 274 18.77 11.85 -15.72
C SER A 274 18.06 13.09 -16.28
N GLY A 275 16.95 13.50 -15.66
CA GLY A 275 16.18 14.67 -16.08
C GLY A 275 15.01 14.37 -17.03
N LYS A 276 14.36 15.43 -17.52
CA LYS A 276 13.20 15.29 -18.42
C LYS A 276 13.56 14.67 -19.74
N LEU A 277 12.66 13.85 -20.30
CA LEU A 277 12.76 13.28 -21.63
C LEU A 277 12.70 14.43 -22.67
N ASP A 278 13.77 14.63 -23.44
CA ASP A 278 13.70 15.45 -24.64
C ASP A 278 13.21 14.58 -25.79
N LEU A 279 11.98 14.82 -26.21
CA LEU A 279 11.32 14.11 -27.31
C LEU A 279 11.96 14.38 -28.69
N ARG A 280 12.95 15.30 -28.77
CA ARG A 280 13.68 15.64 -30.00
C ARG A 280 14.98 14.83 -30.14
N GLN A 281 15.36 14.09 -29.09
CA GLN A 281 16.61 13.35 -29.07
C GLN A 281 16.46 12.00 -29.78
N SER A 282 17.34 11.71 -30.72
CA SER A 282 17.31 10.50 -31.59
C SER A 282 18.01 9.27 -30.98
N ASP A 283 18.65 9.41 -29.82
CA ASP A 283 19.42 8.31 -29.22
C ASP A 283 18.50 7.18 -28.77
N PRO A 284 18.87 5.92 -29.03
CA PRO A 284 18.09 4.77 -28.59
C PRO A 284 17.96 4.75 -27.06
N LEU A 285 16.73 4.51 -26.57
CA LEU A 285 16.41 4.44 -25.16
C LEU A 285 16.04 3.01 -24.75
N LEU A 286 16.80 2.44 -23.83
CA LEU A 286 16.49 1.16 -23.22
C LEU A 286 15.66 1.38 -21.96
N LEU A 287 14.41 0.90 -21.95
CA LEU A 287 13.56 0.85 -20.78
C LEU A 287 13.85 -0.43 -20.01
N VAL A 288 14.20 -0.30 -18.73
CA VAL A 288 14.51 -1.44 -17.88
C VAL A 288 13.39 -1.64 -16.86
N THR A 289 12.80 -2.82 -16.85
CA THR A 289 11.73 -3.17 -15.89
C THR A 289 12.25 -3.30 -14.47
N GLU A 290 11.36 -3.11 -13.54
CA GLU A 290 11.56 -3.19 -12.08
C GLU A 290 10.29 -3.73 -11.42
N GLN A 291 10.37 -4.13 -10.15
CA GLN A 291 9.23 -4.64 -9.37
C GLN A 291 8.60 -5.92 -9.95
N GLY A 292 7.27 -6.06 -9.90
CA GLY A 292 6.57 -7.28 -10.27
C GLY A 292 6.20 -7.40 -11.75
N LEU A 293 5.69 -8.58 -12.13
CA LEU A 293 5.18 -8.83 -13.48
C LEU A 293 3.98 -7.91 -13.82
N GLY A 294 3.13 -7.61 -12.83
CA GLY A 294 2.00 -6.68 -12.99
C GLY A 294 2.45 -5.28 -13.37
N ASP A 295 3.53 -4.78 -12.75
CA ASP A 295 4.12 -3.48 -13.06
C ASP A 295 4.63 -3.44 -14.51
N THR A 296 5.32 -4.49 -14.94
CA THR A 296 5.77 -4.60 -16.34
C THR A 296 4.56 -4.61 -17.28
N LEU A 297 3.56 -5.44 -17.01
CA LEU A 297 2.34 -5.54 -17.83
C LEU A 297 1.63 -4.19 -17.94
N GLN A 298 1.54 -3.43 -16.85
CA GLN A 298 0.90 -2.11 -16.87
C GLN A 298 1.71 -1.08 -17.64
N PHE A 299 3.00 -0.95 -17.33
CA PHE A 299 3.78 0.20 -17.80
C PHE A 299 4.46 -0.02 -19.16
N MET A 300 4.55 -1.26 -19.67
CA MET A 300 5.09 -1.50 -21.03
C MET A 300 4.29 -0.80 -22.13
N ARG A 301 3.03 -0.36 -21.87
CA ARG A 301 2.25 0.49 -22.78
C ARG A 301 2.97 1.77 -23.17
N TYR A 302 3.77 2.31 -22.27
CA TYR A 302 4.48 3.56 -22.52
C TYR A 302 5.67 3.42 -23.48
N ALA A 303 6.15 2.19 -23.73
CA ALA A 303 7.09 1.95 -24.82
C ALA A 303 6.45 2.26 -26.18
N ILE A 304 5.16 1.95 -26.36
CA ILE A 304 4.39 2.33 -27.57
C ILE A 304 4.26 3.84 -27.62
N ALA A 305 3.78 4.48 -26.54
CA ALA A 305 3.55 5.92 -26.50
C ALA A 305 4.84 6.74 -26.76
N LEU A 306 5.99 6.27 -26.32
CA LEU A 306 7.29 6.91 -26.60
C LEU A 306 7.71 6.69 -28.06
N ARG A 307 7.48 5.50 -28.62
CA ARG A 307 7.76 5.21 -30.01
C ARG A 307 6.91 6.04 -30.96
N ASP A 308 5.64 6.22 -30.64
CA ASP A 308 4.71 7.09 -31.41
C ASP A 308 5.18 8.58 -31.41
N LYS A 309 5.98 8.96 -30.42
CA LYS A 309 6.65 10.26 -30.33
C LYS A 309 8.02 10.30 -31.04
N GLY A 310 8.41 9.23 -31.75
CA GLY A 310 9.64 9.14 -32.56
C GLY A 310 10.89 8.67 -31.80
N ILE A 311 10.76 8.20 -30.54
CA ILE A 311 11.90 7.69 -29.77
C ILE A 311 12.14 6.21 -30.13
N SER A 312 13.38 5.84 -30.46
CA SER A 312 13.76 4.46 -30.65
C SER A 312 13.82 3.74 -29.30
N ILE A 313 12.90 2.80 -29.05
CA ILE A 313 12.73 2.12 -27.77
C ILE A 313 13.11 0.64 -27.89
N SER A 314 13.92 0.17 -26.95
CA SER A 314 14.12 -1.24 -26.60
C SER A 314 13.66 -1.49 -25.17
N LEU A 315 13.21 -2.72 -24.87
CA LEU A 315 12.67 -3.10 -23.55
C LEU A 315 13.50 -4.24 -22.94
N CYS A 316 14.01 -4.04 -21.74
CA CYS A 316 14.49 -5.12 -20.89
C CYS A 316 13.36 -5.56 -19.96
N ALA A 317 12.96 -6.85 -20.04
CA ALA A 317 11.87 -7.39 -19.26
C ALA A 317 12.19 -8.79 -18.72
N GLN A 318 11.36 -9.25 -17.78
CA GLN A 318 11.41 -10.62 -17.26
C GLN A 318 11.14 -11.61 -18.40
N PRO A 319 11.97 -12.67 -18.58
CA PRO A 319 11.86 -13.61 -19.71
C PRO A 319 10.48 -14.25 -19.88
N LYS A 320 9.74 -14.44 -18.78
CA LYS A 320 8.38 -14.99 -18.81
C LYS A 320 7.37 -14.14 -19.62
N LEU A 321 7.65 -12.85 -19.80
CA LEU A 321 6.78 -11.92 -20.56
C LEU A 321 7.25 -11.75 -22.01
N HIS A 322 8.42 -12.24 -22.41
CA HIS A 322 8.95 -12.03 -23.76
C HIS A 322 8.02 -12.53 -24.89
N PRO A 323 7.41 -13.73 -24.79
CA PRO A 323 6.47 -14.19 -25.81
C PRO A 323 5.28 -13.23 -25.99
N LEU A 324 4.72 -12.74 -24.87
CA LEU A 324 3.60 -11.80 -24.84
C LEU A 324 3.99 -10.43 -25.40
N ILE A 325 5.14 -9.89 -24.99
CA ILE A 325 5.68 -8.60 -25.45
C ILE A 325 5.87 -8.62 -26.98
N LYS A 326 6.41 -9.71 -27.53
CA LYS A 326 6.58 -9.92 -28.98
C LYS A 326 5.25 -10.00 -29.71
N ALA A 327 4.33 -10.84 -29.22
CA ALA A 327 3.01 -11.02 -29.83
C ALA A 327 2.18 -9.72 -29.81
N SER A 328 2.37 -8.90 -28.79
CA SER A 328 1.71 -7.60 -28.65
C SER A 328 2.35 -6.48 -29.49
N GLY A 329 3.45 -6.73 -30.19
CA GLY A 329 4.15 -5.72 -30.99
C GLY A 329 4.84 -4.62 -30.16
N ILE A 330 4.97 -4.83 -28.85
CA ILE A 330 5.59 -3.85 -27.95
C ILE A 330 7.08 -3.77 -28.17
N ASP A 331 7.75 -4.90 -28.26
CA ASP A 331 9.15 -5.01 -28.66
C ASP A 331 9.37 -6.35 -29.39
N PRO A 332 9.89 -6.37 -30.62
CA PRO A 332 10.13 -7.59 -31.35
C PRO A 332 11.29 -8.43 -30.79
N SER A 333 12.18 -7.81 -30.02
CA SER A 333 13.39 -8.44 -29.46
C SER A 333 13.69 -7.97 -28.03
N PRO A 334 12.78 -8.18 -27.06
CA PRO A 334 13.00 -7.74 -25.69
C PRO A 334 14.23 -8.40 -25.10
N LEU A 335 15.01 -7.62 -24.35
CA LEU A 335 16.25 -8.08 -23.73
C LEU A 335 15.97 -8.73 -22.36
N THR A 336 16.71 -9.79 -22.08
CA THR A 336 16.81 -10.31 -20.71
C THR A 336 17.65 -9.37 -19.84
N PRO A 337 17.53 -9.40 -18.50
CA PRO A 337 18.41 -8.61 -17.61
C PRO A 337 19.90 -8.83 -17.87
N LYS A 338 20.30 -10.09 -18.15
CA LYS A 338 21.69 -10.42 -18.48
C LYS A 338 22.17 -9.75 -19.76
N GLN A 339 21.36 -9.69 -20.80
CA GLN A 339 21.67 -9.01 -22.06
C GLN A 339 21.69 -7.48 -21.87
N ALA A 340 20.71 -6.93 -21.16
CA ALA A 340 20.61 -5.50 -20.88
C ALA A 340 21.85 -4.97 -20.14
N ASN A 341 22.40 -5.74 -19.18
CA ASN A 341 23.63 -5.39 -18.47
C ASN A 341 24.85 -5.24 -19.39
N GLN A 342 24.81 -5.73 -20.64
CA GLN A 342 25.94 -5.63 -21.59
C GLN A 342 25.77 -4.45 -22.56
N VAL A 343 24.61 -3.76 -22.57
CA VAL A 343 24.36 -2.64 -23.49
C VAL A 343 25.27 -1.46 -23.13
N THR A 344 26.02 -0.97 -24.12
CA THR A 344 27.01 0.11 -23.96
C THR A 344 26.65 1.38 -24.71
N GLU A 345 25.70 1.32 -25.65
CA GLU A 345 25.29 2.42 -26.51
C GLU A 345 23.91 2.91 -26.18
N GLY A 346 23.64 4.19 -26.47
CA GLY A 346 22.38 4.85 -26.16
C GLY A 346 22.26 5.25 -24.69
N GLU A 347 21.03 5.41 -24.23
CA GLU A 347 20.72 5.71 -22.83
C GLU A 347 19.74 4.68 -22.29
N TRP A 348 19.64 4.57 -20.96
CA TRP A 348 18.63 3.73 -20.33
C TRP A 348 17.91 4.45 -19.21
N MET A 349 16.69 4.02 -18.89
CA MET A 349 15.94 4.46 -17.72
C MET A 349 15.04 3.35 -17.17
N PRO A 350 14.69 3.43 -15.88
CA PRO A 350 13.68 2.54 -15.30
C PRO A 350 12.32 2.74 -15.97
N LEU A 351 11.61 1.65 -16.27
CA LEU A 351 10.30 1.70 -16.92
C LEU A 351 9.27 2.49 -16.08
N LEU A 352 9.31 2.32 -14.76
CA LEU A 352 8.39 3.01 -13.85
C LEU A 352 8.71 4.49 -13.64
N SER A 353 9.77 5.02 -14.26
CA SER A 353 10.02 6.47 -14.33
C SER A 353 9.30 7.15 -15.50
N VAL A 354 8.90 6.38 -16.51
CA VAL A 354 8.23 6.91 -17.70
C VAL A 354 6.92 7.65 -17.39
N PRO A 355 6.04 7.16 -16.49
CA PRO A 355 4.83 7.90 -16.14
C PRO A 355 5.07 9.32 -15.63
N GLY A 356 6.10 9.51 -14.79
CA GLY A 356 6.51 10.84 -14.32
C GLY A 356 7.02 11.75 -15.45
N GLN A 357 7.79 11.17 -16.39
CA GLN A 357 8.28 11.90 -17.57
C GLN A 357 7.16 12.35 -18.50
N LEU A 358 6.10 11.54 -18.61
CA LEU A 358 4.92 11.82 -19.43
C LEU A 358 3.81 12.57 -18.67
N GLU A 359 4.04 12.90 -17.39
CA GLU A 359 3.09 13.59 -16.51
C GLU A 359 1.71 12.90 -16.47
N ILE A 360 1.74 11.55 -16.35
CA ILE A 360 0.54 10.72 -16.36
C ILE A 360 -0.37 11.05 -15.18
N SER A 361 -1.64 11.29 -15.52
CA SER A 361 -2.71 11.59 -14.56
C SER A 361 -4.07 11.24 -15.18
N PRO A 362 -5.18 11.26 -14.43
CA PRO A 362 -6.51 11.07 -15.00
C PRO A 362 -6.85 12.06 -16.11
N SER A 363 -6.34 13.29 -16.04
CA SER A 363 -6.50 14.32 -17.08
C SER A 363 -5.52 14.17 -18.26
N ASN A 364 -4.46 13.38 -18.10
CA ASN A 364 -3.45 13.10 -19.11
C ASN A 364 -3.04 11.61 -19.08
N PRO A 365 -3.92 10.68 -19.47
CA PRO A 365 -3.64 9.25 -19.42
C PRO A 365 -2.63 8.81 -20.49
N VAL A 366 -2.40 9.60 -21.51
CA VAL A 366 -1.49 9.40 -22.68
C VAL A 366 -1.85 8.15 -23.50
N PHE A 367 -2.16 7.02 -22.86
CA PHE A 367 -2.44 5.76 -23.54
C PHE A 367 -3.52 4.97 -22.79
N THR A 368 -4.68 4.80 -23.40
CA THR A 368 -5.85 4.10 -22.81
C THR A 368 -6.35 2.90 -23.65
N ASN A 369 -5.87 2.76 -24.90
CA ASN A 369 -6.27 1.68 -25.78
C ASN A 369 -5.71 0.33 -25.30
N PRO A 370 -6.36 -0.79 -25.65
CA PRO A 370 -5.77 -2.12 -25.49
C PRO A 370 -4.41 -2.21 -26.21
N TYR A 371 -3.44 -2.84 -25.57
CA TYR A 371 -2.06 -2.93 -26.07
C TYR A 371 -1.46 -4.33 -25.92
N ILE A 372 -2.18 -5.22 -25.26
CA ILE A 372 -1.79 -6.62 -25.13
C ILE A 372 -2.61 -7.44 -26.12
N ASN A 373 -1.92 -8.18 -26.98
CA ASN A 373 -2.52 -9.02 -27.99
C ASN A 373 -2.04 -10.47 -27.82
N THR A 374 -2.88 -11.40 -28.25
CA THR A 374 -2.55 -12.82 -28.36
C THR A 374 -2.33 -13.19 -29.81
N LYS A 375 -1.83 -14.40 -30.04
CA LYS A 375 -1.80 -14.99 -31.37
C LYS A 375 -3.14 -15.63 -31.70
N GLU A 376 -3.58 -15.46 -32.93
CA GLU A 376 -4.87 -15.97 -33.40
C GLU A 376 -4.98 -17.51 -33.28
N ASP A 377 -3.88 -18.23 -33.59
CA ASP A 377 -3.80 -19.68 -33.46
C ASP A 377 -3.98 -20.16 -32.00
N LEU A 378 -3.39 -19.45 -31.05
CA LEU A 378 -3.59 -19.76 -29.61
C LEU A 378 -5.01 -19.44 -29.15
N THR A 379 -5.57 -18.34 -29.61
CA THR A 379 -6.96 -17.98 -29.27
C THR A 379 -7.91 -19.06 -29.79
N LYS A 380 -7.73 -19.52 -31.05
CA LYS A 380 -8.52 -20.60 -31.65
C LYS A 380 -8.31 -21.91 -30.91
N LYS A 381 -7.08 -22.29 -30.58
CA LYS A 381 -6.77 -23.46 -29.76
C LYS A 381 -7.64 -23.50 -28.50
N TRP A 382 -7.73 -22.38 -27.78
CA TRP A 382 -8.50 -22.32 -26.55
C TRP A 382 -10.01 -22.22 -26.76
N VAL A 383 -10.49 -21.73 -27.91
CA VAL A 383 -11.90 -21.88 -28.34
C VAL A 383 -12.22 -23.35 -28.46
N ASP A 384 -11.39 -24.12 -29.20
CA ASP A 384 -11.61 -25.55 -29.46
C ASP A 384 -11.54 -26.37 -28.15
N ILE A 385 -10.62 -26.06 -27.22
CA ILE A 385 -10.49 -26.74 -25.92
C ILE A 385 -11.67 -26.45 -24.99
N LEU A 386 -12.13 -25.21 -24.94
CA LEU A 386 -13.27 -24.79 -24.12
C LEU A 386 -14.60 -25.37 -24.68
N GLY A 387 -14.63 -25.70 -25.99
CA GLY A 387 -15.76 -26.30 -26.65
C GLY A 387 -17.01 -25.40 -26.67
N GLU A 388 -18.20 -26.04 -26.83
CA GLU A 388 -19.46 -25.31 -26.71
C GLU A 388 -19.63 -24.75 -25.30
N LYS A 389 -19.90 -23.45 -25.23
CA LYS A 389 -20.13 -22.73 -23.98
C LYS A 389 -21.62 -22.54 -23.77
N PRO A 390 -22.29 -23.44 -23.03
CA PRO A 390 -23.71 -23.31 -22.75
C PRO A 390 -24.00 -22.04 -21.90
N HIS A 391 -23.01 -21.53 -21.21
CA HIS A 391 -23.09 -20.37 -20.32
C HIS A 391 -21.87 -19.45 -20.49
N PRO A 392 -21.99 -18.15 -20.14
CA PRO A 392 -20.87 -17.25 -20.07
C PRO A 392 -19.75 -17.77 -19.16
N VAL A 393 -18.49 -17.65 -19.60
CA VAL A 393 -17.31 -18.11 -18.87
C VAL A 393 -16.70 -16.95 -18.11
N ILE A 394 -16.66 -17.08 -16.78
CA ILE A 394 -16.10 -16.09 -15.89
C ILE A 394 -14.72 -16.55 -15.41
N GLY A 395 -13.67 -15.87 -15.85
CA GLY A 395 -12.30 -16.10 -15.37
C GLY A 395 -12.13 -15.52 -13.98
N ILE A 396 -11.68 -16.30 -13.00
CA ILE A 396 -11.47 -15.82 -11.63
C ILE A 396 -10.02 -16.00 -11.15
N ASN A 397 -9.54 -15.01 -10.37
CA ASN A 397 -8.26 -15.05 -9.68
C ASN A 397 -8.40 -14.37 -8.32
N TRP A 398 -7.89 -15.00 -7.24
CA TRP A 398 -8.21 -14.61 -5.87
C TRP A 398 -6.98 -14.29 -5.00
N GLN A 399 -5.79 -14.72 -5.41
CA GLN A 399 -4.61 -14.62 -4.56
C GLN A 399 -3.39 -14.13 -5.33
N GLY A 400 -2.65 -13.22 -4.71
CA GLY A 400 -1.34 -12.77 -5.15
C GLY A 400 -0.19 -13.57 -4.50
N ASN A 401 1.03 -13.05 -4.64
CA ASN A 401 2.21 -13.62 -3.98
C ASN A 401 2.17 -13.32 -2.47
N PRO A 402 2.12 -14.33 -1.58
CA PRO A 402 2.07 -14.14 -0.13
C PRO A 402 3.28 -13.39 0.44
N GLN A 403 4.45 -13.52 -0.17
CA GLN A 403 5.65 -12.79 0.26
C GLN A 403 5.52 -11.28 -0.01
N ALA A 404 4.98 -10.91 -1.16
CA ALA A 404 4.71 -9.51 -1.49
C ALA A 404 3.63 -8.91 -0.55
N GLU A 405 2.65 -9.71 -0.15
CA GLU A 405 1.63 -9.27 0.81
C GLU A 405 2.20 -9.00 2.20
N LYS A 406 3.10 -9.85 2.68
CA LYS A 406 3.83 -9.59 3.94
C LYS A 406 4.67 -8.31 3.86
N ALA A 407 5.18 -7.97 2.69
CA ALA A 407 6.04 -6.80 2.47
C ALA A 407 5.29 -5.46 2.33
N GLY A 408 3.95 -5.43 2.27
CA GLY A 408 3.19 -4.17 2.23
C GLY A 408 1.91 -4.14 1.40
N LEU A 409 1.52 -5.27 0.79
CA LEU A 409 0.28 -5.38 0.00
C LEU A 409 -0.78 -6.22 0.72
N ARG A 410 -0.85 -6.10 2.05
CA ARG A 410 -1.73 -6.91 2.90
C ARG A 410 -3.20 -6.72 2.55
N GLY A 411 -3.93 -7.84 2.58
CA GLY A 411 -5.39 -7.85 2.46
C GLY A 411 -5.92 -7.80 1.04
N ARG A 412 -5.07 -7.86 0.00
CA ARG A 412 -5.51 -7.93 -1.40
C ARG A 412 -5.98 -9.32 -1.83
N SER A 413 -5.52 -10.38 -1.17
CA SER A 413 -5.94 -11.75 -1.42
C SER A 413 -7.16 -12.11 -0.59
N LEU A 414 -7.99 -13.01 -1.13
CA LEU A 414 -9.13 -13.59 -0.44
C LEU A 414 -9.12 -15.10 -0.66
N ALA A 415 -9.84 -15.86 0.17
CA ALA A 415 -9.97 -17.29 -0.02
C ALA A 415 -10.88 -17.56 -1.24
N LEU A 416 -10.62 -18.66 -1.97
CA LEU A 416 -11.47 -19.07 -3.09
C LEU A 416 -12.94 -19.27 -2.64
N GLU A 417 -13.17 -19.77 -1.44
CA GLU A 417 -14.51 -19.98 -0.89
C GLU A 417 -15.34 -18.69 -0.79
N ALA A 418 -14.70 -17.51 -0.74
CA ALA A 418 -15.40 -16.23 -0.79
C ALA A 418 -16.17 -16.01 -2.09
N PHE A 419 -15.82 -16.75 -3.18
CA PHE A 419 -16.53 -16.71 -4.47
C PHE A 419 -17.81 -17.57 -4.50
N ALA A 420 -18.14 -18.31 -3.44
CA ALA A 420 -19.37 -19.10 -3.37
C ALA A 420 -20.65 -18.34 -3.74
N PRO A 421 -20.86 -17.06 -3.37
CA PRO A 421 -22.04 -16.29 -3.80
C PRO A 421 -22.19 -16.19 -5.32
N ILE A 422 -21.09 -16.06 -6.07
CA ILE A 422 -21.15 -16.02 -7.54
C ILE A 422 -21.30 -17.41 -8.15
N ALA A 423 -20.74 -18.43 -7.52
CA ALA A 423 -20.83 -19.82 -7.97
C ALA A 423 -22.27 -20.36 -7.88
N ASN A 424 -23.11 -19.78 -7.04
CA ASN A 424 -24.55 -20.11 -6.94
C ASN A 424 -25.35 -19.68 -8.19
N ASN A 425 -24.81 -18.81 -9.04
CA ASN A 425 -25.44 -18.47 -10.31
C ASN A 425 -25.27 -19.63 -11.31
N THR A 426 -26.36 -20.36 -11.60
CA THR A 426 -26.36 -21.52 -12.51
C THR A 426 -26.20 -21.16 -13.99
N HIS A 427 -26.30 -19.88 -14.35
CA HIS A 427 -26.18 -19.38 -15.73
C HIS A 427 -24.77 -18.98 -16.12
N ILE A 428 -23.74 -19.28 -15.31
CA ILE A 428 -22.34 -19.02 -15.62
C ILE A 428 -21.49 -20.28 -15.40
N SER A 429 -20.34 -20.34 -16.06
CA SER A 429 -19.29 -21.32 -15.81
C SER A 429 -18.05 -20.59 -15.26
N LEU A 430 -17.37 -21.16 -14.28
CA LEU A 430 -16.15 -20.58 -13.71
C LEU A 430 -14.92 -21.14 -14.40
N LEU A 431 -13.89 -20.31 -14.54
CA LEU A 431 -12.58 -20.67 -15.05
C LEU A 431 -11.51 -20.10 -14.10
N SER A 432 -10.69 -20.96 -13.53
CA SER A 432 -9.59 -20.49 -12.66
C SER A 432 -8.42 -19.99 -13.49
N LEU A 433 -8.03 -18.74 -13.25
CA LEU A 433 -6.80 -18.12 -13.73
C LEU A 433 -5.70 -18.14 -12.67
N GLN A 434 -5.97 -18.72 -11.48
CA GLN A 434 -5.02 -18.81 -10.38
C GLN A 434 -3.88 -19.78 -10.72
N LYS A 435 -2.65 -19.33 -10.53
CA LYS A 435 -1.44 -20.11 -10.74
C LYS A 435 -0.53 -20.08 -9.51
N GLY A 436 0.02 -21.23 -9.13
CA GLY A 436 0.90 -21.34 -7.98
C GLY A 436 0.16 -21.15 -6.67
N PHE A 437 0.61 -20.19 -5.84
CA PHE A 437 0.00 -19.96 -4.52
C PHE A 437 -1.52 -19.80 -4.60
N GLY A 438 -2.24 -20.56 -3.77
CA GLY A 438 -3.70 -20.55 -3.68
C GLY A 438 -4.40 -21.44 -4.68
N SER A 439 -3.74 -22.01 -5.72
CA SER A 439 -4.37 -22.91 -6.68
C SER A 439 -4.82 -24.23 -6.05
N GLU A 440 -4.19 -24.65 -4.94
CA GLU A 440 -4.57 -25.82 -4.15
C GLU A 440 -5.98 -25.74 -3.57
N GLN A 441 -6.53 -24.53 -3.43
CA GLN A 441 -7.89 -24.32 -2.93
C GLN A 441 -8.96 -24.85 -3.90
N LEU A 442 -8.64 -25.03 -5.20
CA LEU A 442 -9.54 -25.67 -6.18
C LEU A 442 -9.92 -27.10 -5.80
N ASP A 443 -9.04 -27.81 -5.12
CA ASP A 443 -9.29 -29.21 -4.75
C ASP A 443 -10.33 -29.36 -3.66
N THR A 444 -10.50 -28.34 -2.82
CA THR A 444 -11.32 -28.38 -1.59
C THR A 444 -12.50 -27.40 -1.58
N CYS A 445 -12.65 -26.53 -2.60
CA CYS A 445 -13.76 -25.57 -2.64
C CYS A 445 -15.12 -26.26 -2.80
N SER A 446 -16.15 -25.66 -2.18
CA SER A 446 -17.53 -26.22 -2.15
C SER A 446 -18.24 -26.21 -3.49
N PHE A 447 -17.71 -25.53 -4.52
CA PHE A 447 -18.29 -25.37 -5.86
C PHE A 447 -17.35 -25.82 -6.99
N LYS A 448 -16.52 -26.83 -6.74
CA LYS A 448 -15.55 -27.36 -7.71
C LYS A 448 -16.17 -27.75 -9.04
N GLU A 449 -17.37 -28.29 -9.03
CA GLU A 449 -18.14 -28.70 -10.23
C GLU A 449 -18.61 -27.53 -11.11
N ARG A 450 -18.46 -26.28 -10.63
CA ARG A 450 -18.81 -25.08 -11.40
C ARG A 450 -17.71 -24.65 -12.37
N PHE A 451 -16.51 -25.21 -12.23
CA PHE A 451 -15.41 -24.93 -13.14
C PHE A 451 -15.56 -25.65 -14.46
N VAL A 452 -15.01 -25.06 -15.53
CA VAL A 452 -14.98 -25.65 -16.87
C VAL A 452 -14.29 -27.01 -16.85
N SER A 453 -14.76 -27.95 -17.70
CA SER A 453 -14.27 -29.34 -17.74
C SER A 453 -12.78 -29.45 -18.12
N CYS A 454 -12.23 -28.44 -18.82
CA CYS A 454 -10.82 -28.36 -19.22
C CYS A 454 -9.92 -27.67 -18.20
N GLN A 455 -10.38 -27.47 -16.93
CA GLN A 455 -9.62 -26.73 -15.93
C GLN A 455 -8.21 -27.30 -15.69
N ASP A 456 -8.04 -28.61 -15.73
CA ASP A 456 -6.73 -29.25 -15.55
C ASP A 456 -5.75 -28.86 -16.67
N GLN A 457 -6.19 -28.78 -17.92
CA GLN A 457 -5.35 -28.32 -19.03
C GLN A 457 -4.96 -26.84 -18.85
N ILE A 458 -5.86 -26.01 -18.31
CA ILE A 458 -5.58 -24.62 -17.96
C ILE A 458 -4.52 -24.56 -16.86
N ASN A 459 -4.62 -25.41 -15.84
CA ASN A 459 -3.68 -25.44 -14.71
C ASN A 459 -2.24 -25.78 -15.13
N GLU A 460 -2.06 -26.59 -16.16
CA GLU A 460 -0.75 -26.94 -16.73
C GLU A 460 -0.07 -25.79 -17.49
N THR A 461 -0.82 -24.73 -17.83
CA THR A 461 -0.33 -23.60 -18.63
C THR A 461 0.37 -22.58 -17.75
N TRP A 462 1.66 -22.29 -17.99
CA TRP A 462 2.47 -21.33 -17.22
C TRP A 462 2.96 -20.13 -18.04
N ASP A 463 2.57 -20.03 -19.30
CA ASP A 463 2.95 -18.95 -20.22
C ASP A 463 1.90 -17.82 -20.16
N PHE A 464 2.36 -16.58 -20.06
CA PHE A 464 1.50 -15.39 -20.07
C PHE A 464 0.82 -15.15 -21.41
N LEU A 465 1.42 -15.56 -22.53
CA LEU A 465 0.79 -15.46 -23.85
C LEU A 465 -0.39 -16.42 -23.96
N GLU A 466 -0.24 -17.65 -23.47
CA GLU A 466 -1.33 -18.60 -23.42
C GLU A 466 -2.41 -18.18 -22.39
N THR A 467 -2.00 -17.67 -21.24
CA THR A 467 -2.95 -17.11 -20.25
C THR A 467 -3.77 -15.96 -20.86
N ALA A 468 -3.14 -15.10 -21.67
CA ALA A 468 -3.86 -14.06 -22.41
C ALA A 468 -4.87 -14.64 -23.40
N ALA A 469 -4.51 -15.72 -24.12
CA ALA A 469 -5.44 -16.39 -25.03
C ALA A 469 -6.64 -17.03 -24.29
N ILE A 470 -6.41 -17.60 -23.11
CA ILE A 470 -7.48 -18.11 -22.22
C ILE A 470 -8.38 -16.95 -21.77
N ILE A 471 -7.81 -15.84 -21.27
CA ILE A 471 -8.54 -14.62 -20.87
C ILE A 471 -9.36 -14.07 -22.04
N GLY A 472 -8.82 -14.08 -23.27
CA GLY A 472 -9.52 -13.67 -24.48
C GLY A 472 -10.84 -14.41 -24.68
N ASN A 473 -10.91 -15.64 -24.23
CA ASN A 473 -12.08 -16.52 -24.31
C ASN A 473 -13.05 -16.44 -23.12
N CYS A 474 -12.73 -15.70 -22.06
CA CYS A 474 -13.67 -15.43 -20.98
C CYS A 474 -14.65 -14.31 -21.39
N ASP A 475 -15.86 -14.30 -20.86
CA ASP A 475 -16.82 -13.20 -21.05
C ASP A 475 -16.59 -12.07 -20.06
N LEU A 476 -16.05 -12.40 -18.89
CA LEU A 476 -15.67 -11.49 -17.82
C LEU A 476 -14.49 -12.07 -17.06
N VAL A 477 -13.63 -11.21 -16.53
CA VAL A 477 -12.60 -11.58 -15.55
C VAL A 477 -12.89 -10.91 -14.20
N ILE A 478 -12.91 -11.68 -13.12
CA ILE A 478 -13.03 -11.17 -11.75
C ILE A 478 -11.74 -11.53 -11.02
N THR A 479 -11.01 -10.53 -10.57
CA THR A 479 -9.66 -10.74 -10.02
C THR A 479 -9.37 -9.83 -8.85
N SER A 480 -8.58 -10.29 -7.90
CA SER A 480 -7.90 -9.41 -6.95
C SER A 480 -6.77 -8.62 -7.65
N ASP A 481 -6.17 -7.66 -6.94
CA ASP A 481 -5.08 -6.82 -7.47
C ASP A 481 -3.79 -7.63 -7.70
N THR A 482 -3.69 -8.23 -8.87
CA THR A 482 -2.61 -9.14 -9.30
C THR A 482 -2.17 -8.85 -10.74
N ALA A 483 -1.16 -9.57 -11.21
CA ALA A 483 -0.72 -9.50 -12.61
C ALA A 483 -1.86 -9.83 -13.62
N VAL A 484 -2.83 -10.66 -13.22
CA VAL A 484 -4.00 -11.02 -14.05
C VAL A 484 -4.87 -9.78 -14.32
N ALA A 485 -5.03 -8.88 -13.33
CA ALA A 485 -5.75 -7.62 -13.49
C ALA A 485 -5.13 -6.76 -14.59
N HIS A 486 -3.80 -6.61 -14.56
CA HIS A 486 -3.06 -5.82 -15.55
C HIS A 486 -3.04 -6.49 -16.94
N LEU A 487 -2.99 -7.82 -16.97
CA LEU A 487 -3.07 -8.57 -18.22
C LEU A 487 -4.44 -8.38 -18.89
N ALA A 488 -5.52 -8.65 -18.15
CA ALA A 488 -6.89 -8.51 -18.66
C ALA A 488 -7.23 -7.06 -19.04
N GLY A 489 -6.83 -6.09 -18.20
CA GLY A 489 -6.99 -4.67 -18.47
C GLY A 489 -6.21 -4.21 -19.70
N GLY A 490 -4.96 -4.67 -19.86
CA GLY A 490 -4.12 -4.38 -21.04
C GLY A 490 -4.66 -4.96 -22.34
N MET A 491 -5.42 -6.05 -22.26
CA MET A 491 -6.16 -6.64 -23.40
C MET A 491 -7.48 -5.90 -23.68
N GLY A 492 -7.91 -4.95 -22.85
CA GLY A 492 -9.22 -4.33 -22.96
C GLY A 492 -10.39 -5.26 -22.58
N LYS A 493 -10.10 -6.37 -21.88
CA LYS A 493 -11.11 -7.33 -21.45
C LYS A 493 -11.97 -6.76 -20.34
N THR A 494 -13.30 -6.97 -20.41
CA THR A 494 -14.20 -6.62 -19.30
C THR A 494 -13.68 -7.27 -18.02
N THR A 495 -13.33 -6.46 -17.02
CA THR A 495 -12.69 -6.94 -15.81
C THR A 495 -13.31 -6.27 -14.58
N TRP A 496 -13.63 -7.08 -13.58
CA TRP A 496 -14.05 -6.61 -12.26
C TRP A 496 -12.91 -6.85 -11.27
N LEU A 497 -12.39 -5.75 -10.75
CA LEU A 497 -11.25 -5.77 -9.84
C LEU A 497 -11.73 -5.66 -8.40
N LEU A 498 -11.34 -6.65 -7.60
CA LEU A 498 -11.64 -6.71 -6.17
C LEU A 498 -10.55 -6.01 -5.38
N LEU A 499 -10.92 -4.99 -4.62
CA LEU A 499 -9.99 -4.13 -3.90
C LEU A 499 -10.29 -4.12 -2.40
N HIS A 500 -9.24 -4.20 -1.58
CA HIS A 500 -9.37 -3.90 -0.15
C HIS A 500 -9.59 -2.40 0.09
N LYS A 501 -9.95 -2.02 1.33
CA LYS A 501 -10.41 -0.66 1.66
C LYS A 501 -9.43 0.44 1.23
N VAL A 502 -8.14 0.25 1.50
CA VAL A 502 -7.08 1.19 1.10
C VAL A 502 -6.14 0.47 0.13
N PRO A 503 -6.42 0.45 -1.17
CA PRO A 503 -5.71 -0.34 -2.15
C PRO A 503 -4.34 0.23 -2.52
N ASP A 504 -3.68 -0.41 -3.48
CA ASP A 504 -2.51 0.17 -4.13
C ASP A 504 -2.83 1.55 -4.73
N TRP A 505 -1.86 2.44 -4.73
CA TRP A 505 -1.99 3.84 -5.18
C TRP A 505 -2.61 4.00 -6.57
N ARG A 506 -2.50 3.00 -7.44
CA ARG A 506 -3.05 3.00 -8.80
C ARG A 506 -4.56 3.13 -8.83
N TRP A 507 -5.21 2.61 -7.82
CA TRP A 507 -6.66 2.46 -7.82
C TRP A 507 -7.38 3.60 -7.11
N GLY A 508 -6.65 4.48 -6.37
CA GLY A 508 -7.26 5.55 -5.58
C GLY A 508 -8.14 5.02 -4.44
N LEU A 509 -8.78 5.91 -3.71
CA LEU A 509 -9.68 5.53 -2.58
C LEU A 509 -11.15 5.44 -2.98
N GLU A 510 -11.57 6.13 -4.02
CA GLU A 510 -12.96 6.31 -4.41
C GLU A 510 -13.23 5.89 -5.86
N GLY A 511 -14.52 5.83 -6.21
CA GLY A 511 -14.98 5.50 -7.55
C GLY A 511 -14.96 4.00 -7.85
N ASP A 512 -15.70 3.62 -8.88
CA ASP A 512 -15.82 2.25 -9.39
C ASP A 512 -15.19 2.07 -10.79
N THR A 513 -14.46 3.07 -11.28
CA THR A 513 -13.74 3.07 -12.56
C THR A 513 -12.29 3.46 -12.35
N THR A 514 -11.46 3.24 -13.37
CA THR A 514 -10.06 3.65 -13.38
C THR A 514 -9.65 4.20 -14.73
N PHE A 515 -8.84 5.26 -14.75
CA PHE A 515 -8.30 5.79 -16.00
C PHE A 515 -7.21 4.91 -16.62
N TRP A 516 -6.66 3.98 -15.84
CA TRP A 516 -5.66 3.03 -16.33
C TRP A 516 -6.24 2.03 -17.35
N TYR A 517 -7.49 1.61 -17.16
CA TYR A 517 -8.14 0.59 -17.96
C TYR A 517 -9.65 0.88 -18.07
N PRO A 518 -10.11 1.48 -19.19
CA PRO A 518 -11.53 1.81 -19.36
C PRO A 518 -12.49 0.61 -19.29
N SER A 519 -11.98 -0.61 -19.56
CA SER A 519 -12.75 -1.86 -19.49
C SER A 519 -12.90 -2.42 -18.07
N MET A 520 -12.35 -1.74 -17.05
CA MET A 520 -12.28 -2.26 -15.69
C MET A 520 -13.28 -1.56 -14.76
N ARG A 521 -14.01 -2.36 -13.97
CA ARG A 521 -14.86 -1.90 -12.88
C ARG A 521 -14.26 -2.31 -11.54
N LEU A 522 -14.30 -1.41 -10.55
CA LEU A 522 -13.67 -1.59 -9.25
C LEU A 522 -14.73 -1.92 -8.18
N PHE A 523 -14.50 -2.99 -7.43
CA PHE A 523 -15.31 -3.41 -6.29
C PHE A 523 -14.47 -3.30 -5.02
N ARG A 524 -14.71 -2.26 -4.21
CA ARG A 524 -13.93 -1.91 -3.02
C ARG A 524 -14.60 -2.42 -1.75
N GLN A 525 -13.78 -2.86 -0.77
CA GLN A 525 -14.27 -3.08 0.59
C GLN A 525 -14.72 -1.76 1.22
N LYS A 526 -15.89 -1.78 1.87
CA LYS A 526 -16.33 -0.67 2.74
C LYS A 526 -15.63 -0.76 4.10
N ASP A 527 -15.52 -1.96 4.62
CA ASP A 527 -14.86 -2.25 5.89
C ASP A 527 -13.65 -3.15 5.67
N GLN A 528 -12.55 -2.84 6.36
CA GLN A 528 -11.29 -3.56 6.25
C GLN A 528 -11.48 -5.06 6.50
N GLY A 529 -11.09 -5.89 5.52
CA GLY A 529 -11.15 -7.35 5.63
C GLY A 529 -12.50 -7.96 5.32
N ASN A 530 -13.56 -7.18 5.10
CA ASN A 530 -14.89 -7.68 4.79
C ASN A 530 -15.04 -7.97 3.29
N TRP A 531 -14.57 -9.16 2.87
CA TRP A 531 -14.74 -9.62 1.49
C TRP A 531 -16.16 -10.14 1.19
N HIS A 532 -16.92 -10.55 2.22
CA HIS A 532 -18.28 -11.07 2.04
C HIS A 532 -19.20 -10.04 1.39
N GLU A 533 -19.23 -8.81 1.93
CA GLU A 533 -20.01 -7.69 1.40
C GLU A 533 -19.61 -7.35 -0.06
N VAL A 534 -18.32 -7.41 -0.38
CA VAL A 534 -17.85 -7.19 -1.76
C VAL A 534 -18.40 -8.27 -2.68
N MET A 535 -18.32 -9.54 -2.28
CA MET A 535 -18.76 -10.67 -3.12
C MET A 535 -20.27 -10.72 -3.28
N GLU A 536 -21.06 -10.25 -2.31
CA GLU A 536 -22.51 -10.06 -2.48
C GLU A 536 -22.81 -9.04 -3.59
N ARG A 537 -22.16 -7.86 -3.57
CA ARG A 537 -22.32 -6.85 -4.65
C ARG A 537 -21.86 -7.37 -6.02
N VAL A 538 -20.81 -8.18 -6.04
CA VAL A 538 -20.34 -8.84 -7.28
C VAL A 538 -21.38 -9.83 -7.78
N ALA A 539 -21.97 -10.66 -6.90
CA ALA A 539 -23.01 -11.61 -7.26
C ALA A 539 -24.27 -10.91 -7.78
N GLU A 540 -24.72 -9.84 -7.14
CA GLU A 540 -25.83 -9.01 -7.61
C GLU A 540 -25.54 -8.42 -9.01
N ALA A 541 -24.32 -7.89 -9.22
CA ALA A 541 -23.93 -7.34 -10.51
C ALA A 541 -23.88 -8.43 -11.60
N LEU A 542 -23.40 -9.63 -11.26
CA LEU A 542 -23.41 -10.78 -12.18
C LEU A 542 -24.84 -11.22 -12.53
N GLN A 543 -25.72 -11.30 -11.55
CA GLN A 543 -27.13 -11.65 -11.79
C GLN A 543 -27.79 -10.63 -12.71
N LYS A 544 -27.49 -9.34 -12.54
CA LYS A 544 -28.00 -8.27 -13.42
C LYS A 544 -27.45 -8.37 -14.83
N GLN A 545 -26.17 -8.77 -15.00
CA GLN A 545 -25.52 -8.81 -16.32
C GLN A 545 -25.82 -10.11 -17.10
N PHE A 546 -25.91 -11.26 -16.40
CA PHE A 546 -26.01 -12.57 -17.01
C PHE A 546 -27.25 -13.36 -16.56
N GLY A 547 -28.12 -12.81 -15.72
CA GLY A 547 -29.29 -13.52 -15.15
C GLY A 547 -30.58 -13.38 -15.92
N SER A 548 -30.64 -12.68 -17.05
CA SER A 548 -31.84 -12.49 -17.85
C SER A 548 -31.97 -13.62 -18.88
N THR A 549 -32.90 -14.56 -18.64
CA THR A 549 -33.33 -15.56 -19.65
C THR A 549 -34.25 -14.91 -20.68
N ALA A 550 -33.68 -14.22 -21.65
CA ALA A 550 -34.33 -14.02 -22.95
C ALA A 550 -33.52 -14.77 -23.97
N MET A 551 -34.08 -15.91 -24.44
CA MET A 551 -33.53 -16.64 -25.60
C MET A 551 -33.39 -15.67 -26.78
N PRO A 552 -32.27 -15.69 -27.50
CA PRO A 552 -32.16 -14.94 -28.75
C PRO A 552 -33.10 -15.53 -29.77
N THR A 553 -34.09 -14.79 -30.24
CA THR A 553 -34.75 -15.08 -31.51
C THR A 553 -33.73 -14.91 -32.63
N GLU A 554 -33.70 -15.87 -33.56
CA GLU A 554 -32.78 -15.96 -34.70
C GLU A 554 -32.59 -14.61 -35.44
N PRO A 555 -31.38 -14.35 -35.94
CA PRO A 555 -31.10 -13.08 -36.62
C PRO A 555 -31.68 -13.12 -38.04
N THR A 556 -32.74 -12.37 -38.30
CA THR A 556 -33.11 -11.96 -39.62
C THR A 556 -32.26 -10.79 -40.06
N SER A 557 -31.43 -11.00 -41.10
CA SER A 557 -30.79 -10.09 -42.06
C SER A 557 -29.97 -8.89 -41.52
N PRO A 558 -28.83 -8.58 -42.12
CA PRO A 558 -27.94 -7.53 -41.65
C PRO A 558 -28.56 -6.12 -41.87
N PRO A 559 -28.50 -5.22 -40.88
CA PRO A 559 -28.92 -3.84 -41.10
C PRO A 559 -27.78 -3.05 -41.78
N GLN A 560 -28.21 -2.34 -42.78
CA GLN A 560 -27.43 -1.32 -43.47
C GLN A 560 -27.00 -0.17 -42.52
N THR A 561 -25.86 0.37 -42.82
CA THR A 561 -25.17 1.51 -42.24
C THR A 561 -26.02 2.71 -41.87
N SER A 562 -25.58 3.36 -40.78
CA SER A 562 -25.87 4.72 -40.30
C SER A 562 -27.11 4.90 -39.42
N ALA A 563 -26.92 4.71 -38.09
CA ALA A 563 -27.77 5.37 -37.11
C ALA A 563 -26.91 6.03 -36.04
N LYS A 564 -27.20 7.28 -35.72
CA LYS A 564 -26.65 8.03 -34.57
C LYS A 564 -26.89 7.27 -33.28
N PRO A 565 -25.99 7.39 -32.27
CA PRO A 565 -26.19 6.73 -30.97
C PRO A 565 -27.54 7.18 -30.38
N GLN A 566 -28.37 6.18 -29.99
CA GLN A 566 -29.60 6.47 -29.24
C GLN A 566 -29.23 6.98 -27.83
N PRO A 567 -29.97 7.91 -27.27
CA PRO A 567 -29.74 8.41 -25.93
C PRO A 567 -29.90 7.28 -24.91
N ILE A 568 -28.95 7.19 -23.97
CA ILE A 568 -29.00 6.28 -22.82
C ILE A 568 -30.27 6.61 -22.03
N GLN A 569 -31.11 5.60 -21.72
CA GLN A 569 -32.25 5.78 -20.82
C GLN A 569 -31.76 6.26 -19.44
N ASP A 570 -32.50 7.23 -18.87
CA ASP A 570 -32.19 7.79 -17.56
C ASP A 570 -32.06 6.71 -16.48
N ILE A 571 -31.00 6.78 -15.69
CA ILE A 571 -30.78 5.87 -14.55
C ILE A 571 -31.64 6.38 -13.40
N LEU A 572 -32.62 5.60 -12.97
CA LEU A 572 -33.43 5.90 -11.79
C LEU A 572 -32.71 5.46 -10.53
N ALA A 573 -32.24 6.40 -9.72
CA ALA A 573 -31.69 6.16 -8.39
C ALA A 573 -32.69 6.60 -7.31
N PRO A 574 -32.95 5.81 -6.27
CA PRO A 574 -33.81 6.24 -5.16
C PRO A 574 -33.10 7.32 -4.35
N ILE A 575 -33.73 8.51 -4.27
CA ILE A 575 -33.28 9.64 -3.48
C ILE A 575 -34.38 10.09 -2.53
N SER A 576 -33.99 10.76 -1.41
CA SER A 576 -34.99 11.34 -0.50
C SER A 576 -35.66 12.55 -1.13
N LEU A 577 -36.87 12.89 -0.64
CA LEU A 577 -37.58 14.09 -1.11
C LEU A 577 -36.77 15.37 -0.85
N GLY A 578 -36.13 15.47 0.32
CA GLY A 578 -35.25 16.60 0.64
C GLY A 578 -34.07 16.73 -0.32
N GLU A 579 -33.47 15.61 -0.75
CA GLU A 579 -32.39 15.60 -1.75
C GLU A 579 -32.88 16.01 -3.13
N LEU A 580 -34.07 15.56 -3.54
CA LEU A 580 -34.65 15.94 -4.83
C LEU A 580 -34.91 17.47 -4.89
N ILE A 581 -35.51 18.06 -3.84
CA ILE A 581 -35.76 19.49 -3.77
C ILE A 581 -34.45 20.28 -3.71
N ASP A 582 -33.47 19.78 -2.99
CA ASP A 582 -32.13 20.39 -2.88
C ASP A 582 -31.45 20.48 -4.24
N LYS A 583 -31.42 19.39 -5.01
CA LYS A 583 -30.88 19.38 -6.38
C LYS A 583 -31.63 20.35 -7.31
N ILE A 584 -32.95 20.39 -7.25
CA ILE A 584 -33.77 21.35 -8.04
C ILE A 584 -33.36 22.79 -7.71
N THR A 585 -33.23 23.15 -6.42
CA THR A 585 -32.87 24.51 -6.02
C THR A 585 -31.43 24.88 -6.46
N ILE A 586 -30.48 23.97 -6.40
CA ILE A 586 -29.12 24.17 -6.92
C ILE A 586 -29.12 24.39 -8.44
N LEU A 587 -29.85 23.56 -9.19
CA LEU A 587 -29.93 23.70 -10.64
C LEU A 587 -30.62 25.02 -11.04
N GLN A 588 -31.65 25.47 -10.31
CA GLN A 588 -32.26 26.77 -10.49
C GLN A 588 -31.30 27.94 -10.27
N ILE A 589 -30.35 27.82 -9.34
CA ILE A 589 -29.28 28.79 -9.12
C ILE A 589 -28.30 28.74 -10.30
N LYS A 590 -27.87 27.56 -10.72
CA LYS A 590 -26.94 27.35 -11.85
C LYS A 590 -27.49 27.96 -13.16
N THR A 591 -28.81 27.89 -13.41
CA THR A 591 -29.40 28.50 -14.63
C THR A 591 -29.26 30.01 -14.67
N GLN A 592 -29.05 30.70 -13.55
CA GLN A 592 -28.86 32.15 -13.48
C GLN A 592 -27.40 32.55 -13.78
N HIS A 593 -26.45 31.62 -13.63
CA HIS A 593 -25.00 31.90 -13.74
C HIS A 593 -24.34 31.27 -14.97
N LEU A 594 -24.99 30.34 -15.68
CA LEU A 594 -24.42 29.62 -16.81
C LEU A 594 -24.96 30.13 -18.15
N GLN A 595 -24.16 29.95 -19.22
CA GLN A 595 -24.52 30.35 -20.60
C GLN A 595 -24.13 29.23 -21.61
N GLY A 596 -24.68 29.31 -22.83
CA GLY A 596 -24.34 28.41 -23.93
C GLY A 596 -24.75 26.97 -23.70
N ALA A 597 -23.93 26.00 -24.13
CA ALA A 597 -24.20 24.56 -24.01
C ALA A 597 -24.37 24.10 -22.57
N ALA A 598 -23.65 24.69 -21.62
CA ALA A 598 -23.77 24.36 -20.20
C ALA A 598 -25.15 24.70 -19.64
N LEU A 599 -25.73 25.83 -20.02
CA LEU A 599 -27.09 26.22 -19.64
C LEU A 599 -28.13 25.23 -20.20
N VAL A 600 -27.98 24.80 -21.46
CA VAL A 600 -28.90 23.82 -22.08
C VAL A 600 -28.92 22.52 -21.32
N ASN A 601 -27.76 22.01 -20.93
CA ASN A 601 -27.65 20.76 -20.17
C ASN A 601 -28.27 20.88 -18.77
N VAL A 602 -27.97 21.98 -18.05
CA VAL A 602 -28.54 22.23 -16.72
C VAL A 602 -30.06 22.42 -16.78
N GLN A 603 -30.59 23.09 -17.81
CA GLN A 603 -32.03 23.26 -17.99
C GLN A 603 -32.72 21.92 -18.28
N ALA A 604 -32.09 21.03 -19.06
CA ALA A 604 -32.64 19.69 -19.32
C ALA A 604 -32.74 18.86 -18.05
N GLU A 605 -31.70 18.87 -17.23
CA GLU A 605 -31.67 18.17 -15.92
C GLU A 605 -32.72 18.76 -14.96
N LEU A 606 -32.79 20.08 -14.87
CA LEU A 606 -33.78 20.77 -14.04
C LEU A 606 -35.22 20.36 -14.42
N ASN A 607 -35.55 20.39 -15.70
CA ASN A 607 -36.88 20.03 -16.21
C ASN A 607 -37.22 18.55 -15.87
N ALA A 608 -36.27 17.65 -15.96
CA ALA A 608 -36.46 16.24 -15.61
C ALA A 608 -36.76 16.05 -14.11
N LEU A 609 -36.00 16.73 -13.23
CA LEU A 609 -36.22 16.66 -11.78
C LEU A 609 -37.52 17.36 -11.33
N GLU A 610 -37.89 18.49 -11.92
CA GLU A 610 -39.15 19.19 -11.67
C GLU A 610 -40.35 18.32 -12.14
N THR A 611 -40.22 17.64 -13.28
CA THR A 611 -41.23 16.68 -13.74
C THR A 611 -41.38 15.54 -12.73
N THR A 612 -40.26 15.01 -12.22
CA THR A 612 -40.27 13.95 -11.21
C THR A 612 -40.96 14.42 -9.92
N LEU A 613 -40.65 15.62 -9.46
CA LEU A 613 -41.27 16.18 -8.23
C LEU A 613 -42.79 16.38 -8.43
N ASN A 614 -43.22 16.91 -9.59
CA ASN A 614 -44.61 17.13 -9.90
C ASN A 614 -45.41 15.81 -9.97
N ASN A 615 -44.82 14.76 -10.48
CA ASN A 615 -45.44 13.43 -10.56
C ASN A 615 -45.75 12.81 -9.18
N LEU A 616 -45.07 13.27 -8.12
CA LEU A 616 -45.34 12.83 -6.76
C LEU A 616 -46.68 13.37 -6.19
N GLN A 617 -47.27 14.37 -6.82
CA GLN A 617 -48.55 15.01 -6.43
C GLN A 617 -48.62 15.42 -4.94
N LEU A 618 -47.45 15.82 -4.38
CA LEU A 618 -47.36 16.27 -2.98
C LEU A 618 -47.74 17.74 -2.86
N ASN A 619 -48.53 18.08 -1.85
CA ASN A 619 -48.80 19.44 -1.49
C ASN A 619 -47.67 20.02 -0.61
N LEU A 620 -46.60 20.48 -1.26
CA LEU A 620 -45.39 20.96 -0.57
C LEU A 620 -45.60 22.38 -0.05
N ASP A 621 -45.16 22.64 1.19
CA ASP A 621 -45.09 24.00 1.72
C ASP A 621 -44.01 24.80 1.02
N PRO A 622 -44.36 25.90 0.32
CA PRO A 622 -43.40 26.75 -0.39
C PRO A 622 -42.27 27.29 0.49
N THR A 623 -42.50 27.39 1.80
CA THR A 623 -41.50 27.94 2.74
C THR A 623 -40.30 27.00 2.89
N HIS A 624 -40.49 25.68 2.85
CA HIS A 624 -39.40 24.73 2.87
C HIS A 624 -38.49 24.89 1.63
N ILE A 625 -39.08 24.99 0.45
CA ILE A 625 -38.34 25.15 -0.81
C ILE A 625 -37.59 26.47 -0.82
N GLN A 626 -38.24 27.54 -0.35
CA GLN A 626 -37.64 28.88 -0.31
C GLN A 626 -36.45 28.94 0.67
N ARG A 627 -36.60 28.36 1.86
CA ARG A 627 -35.51 28.26 2.85
C ARG A 627 -34.32 27.48 2.30
N LEU A 628 -34.53 26.35 1.66
CA LEU A 628 -33.46 25.53 1.07
C LEU A 628 -32.76 26.26 -0.08
N LYS A 629 -33.54 26.95 -0.93
CA LYS A 629 -33.02 27.80 -2.02
C LYS A 629 -32.14 28.92 -1.47
N GLN A 630 -32.57 29.59 -0.39
CA GLN A 630 -31.81 30.68 0.21
C GLN A 630 -30.45 30.18 0.73
N VAL A 631 -30.42 29.05 1.48
CA VAL A 631 -29.19 28.46 1.99
C VAL A 631 -28.26 28.08 0.83
N ASN A 632 -28.77 27.54 -0.28
CA ASN A 632 -27.97 27.21 -1.45
C ASN A 632 -27.44 28.43 -2.19
N GLN A 633 -28.18 29.55 -2.19
CA GLN A 633 -27.70 30.84 -2.73
C GLN A 633 -26.57 31.41 -1.85
N ASP A 634 -26.73 31.35 -0.53
CA ASP A 634 -25.74 31.82 0.41
C ASP A 634 -24.43 31.01 0.27
N LEU A 635 -24.54 29.67 0.14
CA LEU A 635 -23.40 28.80 -0.13
C LEU A 635 -22.71 29.15 -1.44
N TRP A 636 -23.44 29.36 -2.50
CA TRP A 636 -22.90 29.76 -3.80
C TRP A 636 -22.08 31.07 -3.69
N GLN A 637 -22.62 32.06 -3.00
CA GLN A 637 -21.93 33.36 -2.83
C GLN A 637 -20.66 33.21 -1.98
N ILE A 638 -20.74 32.44 -0.87
CA ILE A 638 -19.57 32.17 0.00
C ILE A 638 -18.47 31.48 -0.79
N GLU A 639 -18.81 30.49 -1.62
CA GLU A 639 -17.82 29.78 -2.45
C GLU A 639 -17.18 30.69 -3.50
N ASP A 640 -17.94 31.60 -4.09
CA ASP A 640 -17.41 32.59 -5.04
C ASP A 640 -16.48 33.59 -4.35
N ASP A 641 -16.86 34.07 -3.15
CA ASP A 641 -16.03 34.94 -2.34
C ASP A 641 -14.72 34.28 -1.90
N ILE A 642 -14.76 32.99 -1.54
CA ILE A 642 -13.58 32.18 -1.24
C ILE A 642 -12.66 32.09 -2.46
N ARG A 643 -13.19 31.76 -3.65
CA ARG A 643 -12.42 31.68 -4.90
C ARG A 643 -11.77 33.01 -5.25
N ASP A 644 -12.45 34.12 -4.95
CA ASP A 644 -11.92 35.48 -5.18
C ASP A 644 -10.76 35.80 -4.22
N GLN A 645 -10.85 35.42 -2.96
CA GLN A 645 -9.74 35.53 -2.02
C GLN A 645 -8.54 34.65 -2.42
N GLU A 646 -8.79 33.44 -2.88
CA GLU A 646 -7.74 32.52 -3.40
C GLU A 646 -7.04 33.10 -4.63
N ARG A 647 -7.80 33.66 -5.61
CA ARG A 647 -7.21 34.32 -6.78
C ARG A 647 -6.31 35.51 -6.43
N ARG A 648 -6.61 36.19 -5.30
CA ARG A 648 -5.81 37.31 -4.77
C ARG A 648 -4.68 36.86 -3.84
N ASN A 649 -4.53 35.54 -3.58
CA ASN A 649 -3.63 34.96 -2.58
C ASN A 649 -3.82 35.57 -1.17
N ASN A 650 -5.05 35.92 -0.81
CA ASN A 650 -5.40 36.55 0.46
C ASN A 650 -6.05 35.52 1.40
N PHE A 651 -5.31 35.05 2.40
CA PHE A 651 -5.72 34.03 3.38
C PHE A 651 -5.85 34.63 4.78
N ASP A 652 -6.42 35.82 4.89
CA ASP A 652 -6.63 36.57 6.13
C ASP A 652 -7.82 36.05 6.98
N GLU A 653 -8.17 36.77 8.04
CA GLU A 653 -9.31 36.45 8.87
C GLU A 653 -10.65 36.41 8.10
N THR A 654 -10.75 37.17 6.99
CA THR A 654 -11.94 37.14 6.12
C THR A 654 -12.07 35.80 5.42
N PHE A 655 -10.96 35.27 4.88
CA PHE A 655 -10.94 33.92 4.29
C PHE A 655 -11.33 32.86 5.30
N ILE A 656 -10.78 32.90 6.52
CA ILE A 656 -11.09 31.95 7.60
C ILE A 656 -12.57 32.02 7.97
N ARG A 657 -13.14 33.23 8.05
CA ARG A 657 -14.56 33.43 8.37
C ARG A 657 -15.45 32.87 7.25
N LEU A 658 -15.13 33.11 5.99
CA LEU A 658 -15.86 32.54 4.85
C LEU A 658 -15.81 31.03 4.86
N ALA A 659 -14.64 30.43 5.06
CA ALA A 659 -14.47 28.97 5.15
C ALA A 659 -15.31 28.37 6.30
N ARG A 660 -15.39 29.02 7.46
CA ARG A 660 -16.25 28.59 8.57
C ARG A 660 -17.75 28.72 8.23
N SER A 661 -18.12 29.74 7.47
CA SER A 661 -19.53 29.94 7.06
C SER A 661 -20.02 28.80 6.15
N VAL A 662 -19.16 28.17 5.35
CA VAL A 662 -19.52 27.00 4.53
C VAL A 662 -20.05 25.86 5.41
N TYR A 663 -19.39 25.56 6.51
CA TYR A 663 -19.84 24.50 7.43
C TYR A 663 -21.20 24.83 8.06
N GLN A 664 -21.39 26.07 8.52
CA GLN A 664 -22.63 26.51 9.14
C GLN A 664 -23.80 26.43 8.15
N GLN A 665 -23.61 26.88 6.90
CA GLN A 665 -24.64 26.80 5.86
C GLN A 665 -24.96 25.36 5.46
N ASN A 666 -23.96 24.49 5.36
CA ASN A 666 -24.18 23.07 5.07
C ASN A 666 -24.93 22.34 6.20
N ASP A 667 -24.75 22.74 7.46
CA ASP A 667 -25.52 22.20 8.58
C ASP A 667 -26.99 22.66 8.54
N GLN A 668 -27.25 23.93 8.20
CA GLN A 668 -28.60 24.45 7.99
C GLN A 668 -29.29 23.75 6.82
N ARG A 669 -28.58 23.56 5.68
CA ARG A 669 -29.05 22.83 4.52
C ARG A 669 -29.47 21.40 4.88
N ALA A 670 -28.65 20.67 5.61
CA ALA A 670 -28.95 19.31 6.05
C ALA A 670 -30.17 19.28 7.01
N ALA A 671 -30.28 20.25 7.92
CA ALA A 671 -31.42 20.34 8.83
C ALA A 671 -32.73 20.55 8.09
N ILE A 672 -32.77 21.44 7.07
CA ILE A 672 -33.94 21.68 6.23
C ILE A 672 -34.30 20.44 5.40
N LYS A 673 -33.34 19.75 4.80
CA LYS A 673 -33.57 18.48 4.10
C LYS A 673 -34.18 17.42 5.01
N LYS A 674 -33.66 17.28 6.24
CA LYS A 674 -34.22 16.35 7.25
C LYS A 674 -35.64 16.73 7.66
N GLU A 675 -35.92 18.03 7.84
CA GLU A 675 -37.28 18.55 8.14
C GLU A 675 -38.26 18.19 7.02
N ILE A 676 -37.87 18.41 5.73
CA ILE A 676 -38.68 18.03 4.57
C ILE A 676 -38.94 16.53 4.57
N ASN A 677 -37.91 15.72 4.70
CA ASN A 677 -38.03 14.26 4.70
C ASN A 677 -38.97 13.74 5.78
N THR A 678 -38.90 14.33 6.98
CA THR A 678 -39.75 13.97 8.12
C THR A 678 -41.17 14.42 7.92
N THR A 679 -41.37 15.66 7.43
CA THR A 679 -42.73 16.26 7.25
C THR A 679 -43.53 15.51 6.19
N TYR A 680 -42.86 15.04 5.12
CA TYR A 680 -43.58 14.38 4.01
C TYR A 680 -43.37 12.85 3.99
N GLY A 681 -42.81 12.26 5.08
CA GLY A 681 -42.72 10.80 5.24
C GLY A 681 -41.83 10.12 4.23
N SER A 682 -40.71 10.76 3.83
CA SER A 682 -39.73 10.16 2.94
C SER A 682 -39.15 8.89 3.54
N VAL A 683 -39.11 7.80 2.76
CA VAL A 683 -38.53 6.51 3.17
C VAL A 683 -37.04 6.63 3.45
N PHE A 684 -36.35 7.51 2.72
CA PHE A 684 -34.92 7.77 2.90
C PHE A 684 -34.74 9.08 3.69
N VAL A 685 -33.97 9.01 4.78
CA VAL A 685 -33.59 10.15 5.63
C VAL A 685 -32.07 10.17 5.69
N GLU A 686 -31.47 11.30 5.28
CA GLU A 686 -30.03 11.49 5.38
C GLU A 686 -29.63 11.70 6.85
N GLU A 687 -28.76 10.84 7.38
CA GLU A 687 -28.20 10.98 8.72
C GLU A 687 -26.76 11.53 8.60
N LYS A 688 -26.51 12.71 9.16
CA LYS A 688 -25.15 13.26 9.32
C LYS A 688 -24.60 12.84 10.68
N SER A 689 -23.42 12.22 10.66
CA SER A 689 -22.65 11.85 11.83
C SER A 689 -21.47 12.81 12.02
N TYR A 690 -21.72 14.03 12.52
CA TYR A 690 -20.67 14.94 12.97
C TYR A 690 -20.84 15.28 14.44
N GLN A 691 -19.72 15.35 15.21
CA GLN A 691 -19.73 15.99 16.52
C GLN A 691 -19.98 17.50 16.32
N GLN A 692 -20.90 18.06 17.12
CA GLN A 692 -21.08 19.52 17.18
C GLN A 692 -19.77 20.17 17.61
N TYR A 693 -19.35 21.19 16.86
CA TYR A 693 -18.21 22.03 17.21
C TYR A 693 -18.55 23.02 18.31
#